data_a874b80c24ccaa3076e733f9075a7cf0
#
_entry.id   a874b80c24ccaa3076e733f9075a7cf0
#
_cell.length_a   1.000
_cell.length_b   1.000
_cell.length_c   1.000
_cell.angle_alpha   90.00
_cell.angle_beta   90.00
_cell.angle_gamma   90.00
#
_symmetry.space_group_name_H-M   'P 1'
#
loop_
_entity.id
_entity.type
_entity.pdbx_description
1 polymer ?
#
loop_
_entity_poly.entity_id
_entity_poly.type
_entity_poly.pdbx_seq_one_letter_code
_entity_poly.pdbx_strand_id
1 'polypeptide(L)'
;MNISHLLLCTSLLAAPVCAAQGLTETETETPASASRLPAPLAQKIASGDFDGLQTELRSTLLKAGEQTKSEQKLLQNRQYRHLLDMHEFLRVTGPDKVKAVFSKSAQDAAFIKTFLQDPAWMELYLGAGLIPENSPEGLQILSDIWKTDGKSPDFRNYQSLATGLASVFSTGPVAGRLKTNSANSNPVRRYRIFKKLHQENKLHPGFIKLRPWEMRFVVGSPWDDKSYEWSNEHVNLPWRRYTAACWAAPYTGHNFFGDTIQGPLFYVPWRDLHTTAENTQIIGGVCGGLSYFGTIAAQAHGIPAYPVGQPGHCAYAVRVKRGEWKGGFGGPDGGMHNHIFGSQAPTSYLLMENVFADNDKADQAYLWAAQARLDEASGNKDKAIQAWEEALRQTPLHPFFRTELQRLLMEKEGMQPVDWYVYAKDALSHYQGNGFAAFDILKDVQNKFLMDIPPADRIAWFRDLHEAIATTPTSWAVKFQPVLDSQSAFLANPQEKAAYLETVLSTHLKTGDGTNFGQALEWGVKNFVENGQADVFSNAFAKVAQQTGKTGTSGKAPDPKKLKEAYGKAIYATETARSIPAFQALSQAAASFSGANTTNNTVKASIPQGWKLVPADGMVRCSTTSQWDSPWDHINLLRPCGGAQHTDKESNPNVIVELKNGVNLAGL
;
A
#
# COMPACT_ATOMS: atom_id res chain seq x y z
N MET A 1 -55.27 -16.86 25.30
CA MET A 1 -56.21 -15.89 25.95
C MET A 1 -55.47 -14.60 26.16
N ASN A 2 -56.04 -13.54 25.54
CA ASN A 2 -55.79 -12.10 25.68
C ASN A 2 -54.39 -11.61 25.27
N ILE A 3 -54.15 -10.97 24.12
CA ILE A 3 -54.68 -9.81 23.34
C ILE A 3 -54.89 -8.53 24.15
N SER A 4 -54.23 -7.49 23.65
CA SER A 4 -54.41 -6.03 23.85
C SER A 4 -53.31 -5.38 24.68
N HIS A 5 -52.62 -4.33 24.32
CA HIS A 5 -53.01 -3.15 23.51
C HIS A 5 -51.83 -2.47 22.85
N LEU A 6 -52.07 -2.10 21.64
CA LEU A 6 -51.39 -1.14 20.78
C LEU A 6 -51.60 0.27 21.35
N LEU A 7 -50.56 1.08 21.43
CA LEU A 7 -50.71 2.54 21.46
C LEU A 7 -49.67 3.19 20.53
N LEU A 8 -50.16 3.68 19.42
CA LEU A 8 -49.52 4.62 18.52
C LEU A 8 -49.21 5.93 19.27
N CYS A 9 -47.98 6.39 19.21
CA CYS A 9 -47.67 7.80 19.31
C CYS A 9 -46.98 8.26 18.04
N THR A 10 -47.75 8.80 17.13
CA THR A 10 -47.33 9.63 16.01
C THR A 10 -46.92 11.00 16.55
N SER A 11 -45.62 11.29 16.55
CA SER A 11 -45.13 12.67 16.62
C SER A 11 -44.51 13.02 15.27
N LEU A 12 -45.24 13.76 14.48
CA LEU A 12 -44.74 14.52 13.34
C LEU A 12 -43.69 15.53 13.88
N LEU A 13 -42.45 15.35 13.56
CA LEU A 13 -41.47 16.41 13.57
C LEU A 13 -41.19 16.78 12.12
N ALA A 14 -41.69 17.93 11.73
CA ALA A 14 -41.43 18.59 10.48
C ALA A 14 -39.92 18.90 10.38
N ALA A 15 -39.24 18.27 9.44
CA ALA A 15 -37.90 18.67 9.03
C ALA A 15 -38.02 19.98 8.23
N PRO A 16 -37.14 20.97 8.47
CA PRO A 16 -37.11 22.14 7.62
C PRO A 16 -36.62 21.73 6.22
N VAL A 17 -37.43 22.05 5.23
CA VAL A 17 -37.03 22.05 3.82
C VAL A 17 -35.94 23.12 3.67
N CYS A 18 -34.68 22.69 3.66
CA CYS A 18 -33.61 23.54 3.14
C CYS A 18 -33.85 23.72 1.65
N ALA A 19 -34.28 24.91 1.30
CA ALA A 19 -34.33 25.38 -0.07
C ALA A 19 -32.96 25.15 -0.72
N ALA A 20 -32.96 24.41 -1.82
CA ALA A 20 -31.84 24.32 -2.72
C ALA A 20 -31.58 25.75 -3.25
N GLN A 21 -30.59 26.41 -2.66
CA GLN A 21 -29.99 27.57 -3.29
C GLN A 21 -29.39 27.09 -4.61
N GLY A 22 -29.89 27.69 -5.69
CA GLY A 22 -29.46 27.41 -7.04
C GLY A 22 -27.92 27.47 -7.14
N LEU A 23 -27.37 26.40 -7.67
CA LEU A 23 -26.06 26.43 -8.27
C LEU A 23 -26.16 27.50 -9.36
N THR A 24 -25.59 28.66 -9.09
CA THR A 24 -25.29 29.65 -10.12
C THR A 24 -24.53 28.89 -11.21
N GLU A 25 -25.11 28.94 -12.40
CA GLU A 25 -24.45 28.54 -13.63
C GLU A 25 -23.06 29.18 -13.62
N THR A 26 -22.04 28.38 -13.41
CA THR A 26 -20.69 28.79 -13.70
C THR A 26 -20.68 29.10 -15.18
N GLU A 27 -20.48 30.36 -15.47
CA GLU A 27 -20.21 30.84 -16.82
C GLU A 27 -19.33 29.85 -17.53
N THR A 28 -19.84 29.24 -18.59
CA THR A 28 -19.03 28.48 -19.54
C THR A 28 -18.01 29.48 -20.11
N GLU A 29 -16.83 29.51 -19.50
CA GLU A 29 -15.69 30.21 -20.11
C GLU A 29 -15.57 29.69 -21.53
N THR A 30 -15.85 30.54 -22.48
CA THR A 30 -15.53 30.35 -23.88
C THR A 30 -14.09 29.84 -23.96
N PRO A 31 -13.78 28.78 -24.73
CA PRO A 31 -12.42 28.26 -24.78
C PRO A 31 -11.48 29.39 -25.17
N ALA A 32 -10.73 29.89 -24.20
CA ALA A 32 -9.73 30.91 -24.39
C ALA A 32 -8.85 30.45 -25.54
N SER A 33 -8.68 31.29 -26.55
CA SER A 33 -7.87 31.03 -27.75
C SER A 33 -6.56 30.38 -27.35
N ALA A 34 -6.36 29.12 -27.79
CA ALA A 34 -5.14 28.40 -27.55
C ALA A 34 -3.97 29.33 -27.87
N SER A 35 -3.12 29.63 -26.87
CA SER A 35 -2.00 30.54 -27.08
C SER A 35 -1.14 29.96 -28.19
N ARG A 36 -1.02 30.70 -29.29
CA ARG A 36 -0.37 30.23 -30.50
C ARG A 36 1.10 29.97 -30.17
N LEU A 37 1.56 28.73 -30.35
CA LEU A 37 2.95 28.38 -30.12
C LEU A 37 3.87 29.29 -30.94
N PRO A 38 5.05 29.67 -30.45
CA PRO A 38 6.06 30.37 -31.21
C PRO A 38 6.35 29.65 -32.55
N ALA A 39 6.46 30.40 -33.64
CA ALA A 39 6.62 29.83 -34.98
C ALA A 39 7.76 28.80 -35.09
N PRO A 40 8.96 28.99 -34.51
CA PRO A 40 10.01 28.00 -34.54
C PRO A 40 9.61 26.66 -33.91
N LEU A 41 8.91 26.67 -32.77
CA LEU A 41 8.45 25.44 -32.10
C LEU A 41 7.39 24.72 -32.96
N ALA A 42 6.42 25.49 -33.48
CA ALA A 42 5.39 24.94 -34.37
C ALA A 42 5.99 24.27 -35.61
N GLN A 43 7.04 24.85 -36.20
CA GLN A 43 7.74 24.28 -37.35
C GLN A 43 8.44 22.96 -36.99
N LYS A 44 9.10 22.87 -35.84
CA LYS A 44 9.76 21.64 -35.41
C LYS A 44 8.74 20.51 -35.12
N ILE A 45 7.61 20.83 -34.53
CA ILE A 45 6.49 19.87 -34.34
C ILE A 45 5.97 19.41 -35.73
N ALA A 46 5.81 20.34 -36.66
CA ALA A 46 5.30 20.01 -37.99
C ALA A 46 6.24 19.09 -38.76
N SER A 47 7.56 19.26 -38.64
CA SER A 47 8.60 18.45 -39.30
C SER A 47 8.93 17.14 -38.56
N GLY A 48 8.51 16.95 -37.33
CA GLY A 48 8.89 15.81 -36.48
C GLY A 48 10.34 15.88 -35.95
N ASP A 49 10.90 17.09 -35.87
CA ASP A 49 12.22 17.35 -35.27
C ASP A 49 12.09 17.52 -33.75
N PHE A 50 11.92 16.41 -33.01
CA PHE A 50 11.67 16.45 -31.55
C PHE A 50 12.94 16.69 -30.73
N ASP A 51 14.13 16.33 -31.22
CA ASP A 51 15.41 16.68 -30.60
C ASP A 51 15.64 18.21 -30.68
N GLY A 52 15.44 18.76 -31.88
CA GLY A 52 15.48 20.19 -32.05
C GLY A 52 14.38 20.93 -31.29
N LEU A 53 13.19 20.33 -31.14
CA LEU A 53 12.10 20.90 -30.35
C LEU A 53 12.49 20.96 -28.85
N GLN A 54 13.05 19.89 -28.30
CA GLN A 54 13.49 19.86 -26.90
C GLN A 54 14.58 20.90 -26.62
N THR A 55 15.53 21.03 -27.53
CA THR A 55 16.62 22.03 -27.46
C THR A 55 16.07 23.46 -27.47
N GLU A 56 15.13 23.75 -28.37
CA GLU A 56 14.53 25.08 -28.51
C GLU A 56 13.64 25.43 -27.32
N LEU A 57 12.85 24.45 -26.86
CA LEU A 57 12.06 24.60 -25.62
C LEU A 57 12.95 24.96 -24.44
N ARG A 58 14.02 24.19 -24.22
CA ARG A 58 14.98 24.46 -23.15
C ARG A 58 15.56 25.88 -23.25
N SER A 59 16.03 26.29 -24.43
CA SER A 59 16.56 27.64 -24.66
C SER A 59 15.53 28.72 -24.38
N THR A 60 14.30 28.53 -24.84
CA THR A 60 13.19 29.49 -24.63
C THR A 60 12.83 29.64 -23.14
N LEU A 61 12.72 28.51 -22.42
CA LEU A 61 12.39 28.49 -21.00
C LEU A 61 13.49 29.15 -20.15
N LEU A 62 14.76 28.86 -20.44
CA LEU A 62 15.89 29.46 -19.73
C LEU A 62 15.97 30.98 -19.94
N LYS A 63 15.78 31.45 -21.18
CA LYS A 63 15.72 32.90 -21.47
C LYS A 63 14.58 33.59 -20.72
N ALA A 64 13.41 32.96 -20.63
CA ALA A 64 12.30 33.47 -19.82
C ALA A 64 12.67 33.52 -18.33
N GLY A 65 13.39 32.52 -17.83
CA GLY A 65 13.90 32.46 -16.45
C GLY A 65 14.90 33.58 -16.14
N GLU A 66 15.79 33.92 -17.07
CA GLU A 66 16.74 35.02 -16.93
C GLU A 66 16.04 36.40 -16.86
N GLN A 67 14.95 36.56 -17.61
CA GLN A 67 14.18 37.79 -17.67
C GLN A 67 13.28 38.00 -16.46
N THR A 68 12.87 36.92 -15.82
CA THR A 68 11.92 36.95 -14.71
C THR A 68 12.60 36.52 -13.42
N LYS A 69 12.73 37.45 -12.46
CA LYS A 69 13.36 37.17 -11.16
C LYS A 69 12.56 36.25 -10.21
N SER A 70 11.41 35.76 -10.62
CA SER A 70 10.51 34.94 -9.80
C SER A 70 9.97 33.76 -10.59
N GLU A 71 10.40 32.56 -10.24
CA GLU A 71 9.91 31.30 -10.83
C GLU A 71 8.40 31.12 -10.59
N GLN A 72 7.91 31.54 -9.43
CA GLN A 72 6.47 31.51 -9.16
C GLN A 72 5.66 32.32 -10.18
N LYS A 73 6.14 33.49 -10.60
CA LYS A 73 5.48 34.28 -11.65
C LYS A 73 5.53 33.60 -13.02
N LEU A 74 6.65 32.90 -13.32
CA LEU A 74 6.75 32.10 -14.55
C LEU A 74 5.72 31.00 -14.56
N LEU A 75 5.61 30.23 -13.48
CA LEU A 75 4.67 29.14 -13.35
C LEU A 75 3.18 29.57 -13.28
N GLN A 76 2.91 30.87 -13.08
CA GLN A 76 1.56 31.44 -13.25
C GLN A 76 1.24 31.76 -14.72
N ASN A 77 2.25 31.88 -15.58
CA ASN A 77 2.05 32.15 -17.01
C ASN A 77 1.64 30.88 -17.75
N ARG A 78 0.43 30.85 -18.33
CA ARG A 78 -0.10 29.68 -19.05
C ARG A 78 0.77 29.24 -20.22
N GLN A 79 1.35 30.16 -20.97
CA GLN A 79 2.25 29.81 -22.09
C GLN A 79 3.54 29.17 -21.59
N TYR A 80 4.15 29.74 -20.53
CA TYR A 80 5.34 29.16 -19.93
C TYR A 80 5.09 27.74 -19.43
N ARG A 81 4.00 27.53 -18.71
CA ARG A 81 3.60 26.17 -18.24
C ARG A 81 3.47 25.18 -19.38
N HIS A 82 2.77 25.55 -20.44
CA HIS A 82 2.62 24.67 -21.61
C HIS A 82 3.97 24.30 -22.23
N LEU A 83 4.89 25.25 -22.37
CA LEU A 83 6.24 24.99 -22.88
C LEU A 83 7.05 24.09 -21.93
N LEU A 84 6.89 24.29 -20.63
CA LEU A 84 7.53 23.48 -19.59
C LEU A 84 7.01 22.04 -19.61
N ASP A 85 5.69 21.86 -19.71
CA ASP A 85 5.05 20.54 -19.85
C ASP A 85 5.50 19.82 -21.14
N MET A 86 5.61 20.53 -22.25
CA MET A 86 6.16 19.97 -23.49
C MET A 86 7.62 19.53 -23.33
N HIS A 87 8.44 20.33 -22.66
CA HIS A 87 9.82 19.99 -22.37
C HIS A 87 9.91 18.75 -21.47
N GLU A 88 9.11 18.73 -20.40
CA GLU A 88 9.05 17.59 -19.47
C GLU A 88 8.52 16.32 -20.17
N PHE A 89 7.50 16.43 -20.99
CA PHE A 89 6.99 15.31 -21.77
C PHE A 89 8.07 14.70 -22.67
N LEU A 90 8.82 15.54 -23.40
CA LEU A 90 9.93 15.08 -24.26
C LEU A 90 11.05 14.46 -23.44
N ARG A 91 11.34 15.03 -22.25
CA ARG A 91 12.34 14.47 -21.35
C ARG A 91 11.94 13.10 -20.81
N VAL A 92 10.67 12.94 -20.38
CA VAL A 92 10.16 11.68 -19.82
C VAL A 92 9.99 10.60 -20.86
N THR A 93 9.44 10.96 -22.02
CA THR A 93 9.14 10.00 -23.10
C THR A 93 10.35 9.68 -23.97
N GLY A 94 11.21 10.66 -24.21
CA GLY A 94 12.34 10.62 -25.14
C GLY A 94 11.96 11.10 -26.54
N PRO A 95 12.69 12.09 -27.10
CA PRO A 95 12.42 12.64 -28.44
C PRO A 95 12.44 11.58 -29.54
N ASP A 96 13.38 10.63 -29.47
CA ASP A 96 13.51 9.50 -30.40
C ASP A 96 12.26 8.61 -30.40
N LYS A 97 11.68 8.37 -29.25
CA LYS A 97 10.47 7.56 -29.08
C LYS A 97 9.22 8.28 -29.55
N VAL A 98 9.13 9.59 -29.29
CA VAL A 98 8.05 10.43 -29.86
C VAL A 98 8.14 10.44 -31.39
N LYS A 99 9.35 10.56 -31.93
CA LYS A 99 9.62 10.49 -33.40
C LYS A 99 9.22 9.13 -33.96
N ALA A 100 9.52 8.05 -33.25
CA ALA A 100 9.15 6.70 -33.68
C ALA A 100 7.62 6.54 -33.82
N VAL A 101 6.83 7.07 -32.89
CA VAL A 101 5.37 7.08 -33.01
C VAL A 101 4.91 7.99 -34.12
N PHE A 102 5.42 9.22 -34.19
CA PHE A 102 5.08 10.22 -35.19
C PHE A 102 5.28 9.71 -36.63
N SER A 103 6.33 8.95 -36.88
CA SER A 103 6.72 8.46 -38.20
C SER A 103 5.96 7.22 -38.67
N LYS A 104 5.13 6.59 -37.83
CA LYS A 104 4.41 5.36 -38.19
C LYS A 104 3.33 5.59 -39.25
N SER A 105 2.59 6.68 -39.15
CA SER A 105 1.53 7.03 -40.08
C SER A 105 1.17 8.51 -40.02
N ALA A 106 0.50 9.01 -41.05
CA ALA A 106 -0.04 10.38 -41.06
C ALA A 106 -1.02 10.65 -39.91
N GLN A 107 -1.74 9.62 -39.47
CA GLN A 107 -2.66 9.73 -38.33
C GLN A 107 -1.91 9.80 -37.00
N ASP A 108 -0.83 9.02 -36.81
CA ASP A 108 0.04 9.13 -35.64
C ASP A 108 0.70 10.51 -35.56
N ALA A 109 1.16 11.03 -36.72
CA ALA A 109 1.69 12.40 -36.81
C ALA A 109 0.63 13.45 -36.40
N ALA A 110 -0.61 13.28 -36.86
CA ALA A 110 -1.71 14.19 -36.54
C ALA A 110 -2.04 14.10 -35.02
N PHE A 111 -2.03 12.90 -34.45
CA PHE A 111 -2.21 12.72 -32.99
C PHE A 111 -1.12 13.47 -32.20
N ILE A 112 0.16 13.25 -32.51
CA ILE A 112 1.27 13.90 -31.77
C ILE A 112 1.14 15.43 -31.85
N LYS A 113 0.81 15.97 -33.04
CA LYS A 113 0.58 17.42 -33.22
C LYS A 113 -0.55 17.93 -32.33
N THR A 114 -1.67 17.20 -32.28
CA THR A 114 -2.84 17.55 -31.46
C THR A 114 -2.51 17.46 -29.98
N PHE A 115 -1.84 16.39 -29.56
CA PHE A 115 -1.47 16.16 -28.16
C PHE A 115 -0.52 17.24 -27.63
N LEU A 116 0.53 17.59 -28.38
CA LEU A 116 1.47 18.65 -28.00
C LEU A 116 0.83 20.06 -27.98
N GLN A 117 -0.30 20.25 -28.63
CA GLN A 117 -1.07 21.50 -28.62
C GLN A 117 -2.19 21.54 -27.58
N ASP A 118 -2.43 20.44 -26.84
CA ASP A 118 -3.44 20.35 -25.79
C ASP A 118 -2.78 20.35 -24.39
N PRO A 119 -2.58 21.53 -23.76
CA PRO A 119 -1.92 21.61 -22.46
C PRO A 119 -2.67 20.85 -21.37
N ALA A 120 -4.00 20.82 -21.43
CA ALA A 120 -4.79 20.12 -20.42
C ALA A 120 -4.60 18.59 -20.50
N TRP A 121 -4.53 18.04 -21.71
CA TRP A 121 -4.27 16.60 -21.86
C TRP A 121 -2.83 16.23 -21.49
N MET A 122 -1.87 17.11 -21.79
CA MET A 122 -0.48 16.91 -21.41
C MET A 122 -0.29 16.92 -19.89
N GLU A 123 -0.95 17.85 -19.19
CA GLU A 123 -0.98 17.90 -17.74
C GLU A 123 -1.58 16.61 -17.13
N LEU A 124 -2.69 16.09 -17.68
CA LEU A 124 -3.25 14.80 -17.31
C LEU A 124 -2.28 13.64 -17.53
N TYR A 125 -1.52 13.65 -18.60
CA TYR A 125 -0.53 12.62 -18.91
C TYR A 125 0.65 12.64 -17.95
N LEU A 126 1.20 13.81 -17.66
CA LEU A 126 2.32 13.98 -16.73
C LEU A 126 1.93 13.68 -15.27
N GLY A 127 0.69 13.99 -14.89
CA GLY A 127 0.13 13.72 -13.56
C GLY A 127 -0.53 12.34 -13.39
N ALA A 128 -0.27 11.37 -14.29
CA ALA A 128 -0.97 10.08 -14.26
C ALA A 128 -0.52 9.11 -13.16
N GLY A 129 0.54 9.39 -12.41
CA GLY A 129 1.05 8.53 -11.35
C GLY A 129 2.08 9.19 -10.47
N LEU A 130 2.60 8.45 -9.47
CA LEU A 130 3.61 8.97 -8.54
C LEU A 130 5.01 9.05 -9.15
N ILE A 131 5.31 8.17 -10.10
CA ILE A 131 6.62 8.07 -10.76
C ILE A 131 6.42 8.40 -12.23
N PRO A 132 7.19 9.34 -12.78
CA PRO A 132 7.21 9.58 -14.21
C PRO A 132 7.68 8.33 -14.95
N GLU A 133 6.84 7.82 -15.83
CA GLU A 133 7.12 6.58 -16.55
C GLU A 133 7.44 6.91 -18.01
N ASN A 134 8.65 6.59 -18.41
CA ASN A 134 9.09 6.74 -19.80
C ASN A 134 8.61 5.53 -20.63
N SER A 135 7.46 5.66 -21.30
CA SER A 135 6.88 4.57 -22.09
C SER A 135 6.40 5.01 -23.47
N PRO A 136 7.15 4.64 -24.54
CA PRO A 136 6.69 4.85 -25.92
C PRO A 136 5.44 4.02 -26.23
N GLU A 137 5.24 2.89 -25.55
CA GLU A 137 4.04 2.06 -25.72
C GLU A 137 2.79 2.78 -25.23
N GLY A 138 2.88 3.52 -24.13
CA GLY A 138 1.78 4.35 -23.64
C GLY A 138 1.37 5.42 -24.63
N LEU A 139 2.34 6.09 -25.26
CA LEU A 139 2.09 7.08 -26.29
C LEU A 139 1.43 6.46 -27.53
N GLN A 140 1.85 5.26 -27.94
CA GLN A 140 1.21 4.54 -29.04
C GLN A 140 -0.23 4.16 -28.71
N ILE A 141 -0.49 3.71 -27.49
CA ILE A 141 -1.86 3.37 -27.04
C ILE A 141 -2.76 4.62 -27.09
N LEU A 142 -2.26 5.77 -26.64
CA LEU A 142 -2.99 7.04 -26.76
C LEU A 142 -3.29 7.38 -28.23
N SER A 143 -2.32 7.21 -29.13
CA SER A 143 -2.52 7.41 -30.55
C SER A 143 -3.60 6.49 -31.12
N ASP A 144 -3.58 5.21 -30.77
CA ASP A 144 -4.55 4.24 -31.27
C ASP A 144 -5.97 4.49 -30.76
N ILE A 145 -6.10 4.94 -29.49
CA ILE A 145 -7.38 5.41 -28.95
C ILE A 145 -7.84 6.68 -29.68
N TRP A 146 -6.94 7.65 -29.88
CA TRP A 146 -7.25 8.90 -30.57
C TRP A 146 -7.66 8.68 -32.02
N LYS A 147 -7.01 7.79 -32.77
CA LYS A 147 -7.41 7.39 -34.11
C LYS A 147 -8.84 6.87 -34.18
N THR A 148 -9.25 6.20 -33.11
CA THR A 148 -10.58 5.61 -32.99
C THR A 148 -11.66 6.64 -32.64
N ASP A 149 -11.34 7.58 -31.75
CA ASP A 149 -12.36 8.43 -31.11
C ASP A 149 -12.01 9.93 -31.05
N GLY A 150 -10.79 10.33 -31.41
CA GLY A 150 -10.29 11.70 -31.27
C GLY A 150 -11.07 12.77 -32.05
N LYS A 151 -11.88 12.36 -33.03
CA LYS A 151 -12.78 13.24 -33.76
C LYS A 151 -14.17 13.38 -33.10
N SER A 152 -14.44 12.59 -32.10
CA SER A 152 -15.70 12.64 -31.34
C SER A 152 -15.76 13.93 -30.54
N PRO A 153 -16.87 14.65 -30.54
CA PRO A 153 -17.01 15.93 -29.80
C PRO A 153 -16.88 15.75 -28.29
N ASP A 154 -17.12 14.56 -27.78
CA ASP A 154 -17.04 14.19 -26.37
C ASP A 154 -15.69 13.57 -25.95
N PHE A 155 -14.75 13.40 -26.88
CA PHE A 155 -13.45 12.77 -26.61
C PHE A 155 -12.70 13.42 -25.43
N ARG A 156 -12.83 14.75 -25.29
CA ARG A 156 -12.18 15.49 -24.22
C ARG A 156 -12.58 14.98 -22.82
N ASN A 157 -13.82 14.55 -22.66
CA ASN A 157 -14.34 13.99 -21.42
C ASN A 157 -13.66 12.63 -21.07
N TYR A 158 -13.11 11.94 -22.06
CA TYR A 158 -12.51 10.61 -21.91
C TYR A 158 -10.97 10.62 -21.98
N GLN A 159 -10.34 11.79 -21.98
CA GLN A 159 -8.86 11.88 -21.97
C GLN A 159 -8.25 11.24 -20.72
N SER A 160 -8.89 11.38 -19.54
CA SER A 160 -8.46 10.68 -18.33
C SER A 160 -8.55 9.16 -18.46
N LEU A 161 -9.59 8.62 -19.08
CA LEU A 161 -9.74 7.20 -19.36
C LEU A 161 -8.64 6.71 -20.31
N ALA A 162 -8.42 7.44 -21.42
CA ALA A 162 -7.37 7.11 -22.39
C ALA A 162 -5.98 7.08 -21.74
N THR A 163 -5.68 8.10 -20.93
CA THR A 163 -4.38 8.22 -20.23
C THR A 163 -4.21 7.13 -19.18
N GLY A 164 -5.25 6.81 -18.40
CA GLY A 164 -5.22 5.71 -17.43
C GLY A 164 -4.97 4.35 -18.09
N LEU A 165 -5.62 4.10 -19.25
CA LEU A 165 -5.37 2.89 -20.04
C LEU A 165 -3.95 2.84 -20.59
N ALA A 166 -3.47 3.93 -21.15
CA ALA A 166 -2.10 4.03 -21.66
C ALA A 166 -1.09 3.68 -20.58
N SER A 167 -1.26 4.23 -19.38
CA SER A 167 -0.40 3.92 -18.23
C SER A 167 -0.46 2.44 -17.83
N VAL A 168 -1.66 1.87 -17.65
CA VAL A 168 -1.82 0.49 -17.16
C VAL A 168 -1.30 -0.55 -18.16
N PHE A 169 -1.49 -0.33 -19.46
CA PHE A 169 -1.08 -1.29 -20.47
C PHE A 169 0.41 -1.18 -20.87
N SER A 170 1.06 -0.07 -20.55
CA SER A 170 2.46 0.15 -20.93
C SER A 170 3.45 -0.15 -19.81
N THR A 171 3.06 0.06 -18.55
CA THR A 171 3.99 0.05 -17.41
C THR A 171 3.47 -0.75 -16.22
N GLY A 172 4.42 -1.16 -15.37
CA GLY A 172 4.12 -1.87 -14.13
C GLY A 172 3.75 -3.35 -14.28
N PRO A 173 3.51 -4.03 -13.16
CA PRO A 173 3.28 -5.49 -13.13
C PRO A 173 2.01 -5.94 -13.85
N VAL A 174 1.00 -5.08 -13.93
CA VAL A 174 -0.24 -5.37 -14.65
C VAL A 174 0.01 -5.43 -16.16
N ALA A 175 0.85 -4.54 -16.69
CA ALA A 175 1.21 -4.51 -18.10
C ALA A 175 1.79 -5.85 -18.57
N GLY A 176 2.67 -6.48 -17.80
CA GLY A 176 3.23 -7.80 -18.12
C GLY A 176 2.14 -8.87 -18.30
N ARG A 177 1.16 -8.91 -17.40
CA ARG A 177 0.03 -9.84 -17.48
C ARG A 177 -0.91 -9.54 -18.64
N LEU A 178 -1.15 -8.26 -18.93
CA LEU A 178 -1.96 -7.85 -20.07
C LEU A 178 -1.29 -8.19 -21.40
N LYS A 179 0.03 -8.08 -21.48
CA LYS A 179 0.81 -8.49 -22.67
C LYS A 179 0.73 -9.99 -22.93
N THR A 180 0.79 -10.83 -21.89
CA THR A 180 0.61 -12.27 -22.03
C THR A 180 -0.82 -12.69 -22.42
N ASN A 181 -1.81 -11.83 -22.12
CA ASN A 181 -3.22 -12.04 -22.48
C ASN A 181 -3.69 -11.07 -23.59
N SER A 182 -2.80 -10.65 -24.47
CA SER A 182 -3.06 -9.61 -25.49
C SER A 182 -4.18 -9.97 -26.47
N ALA A 183 -4.45 -11.26 -26.71
CA ALA A 183 -5.58 -11.70 -27.52
C ALA A 183 -6.94 -11.31 -26.91
N ASN A 184 -7.04 -11.34 -25.59
CA ASN A 184 -8.29 -11.13 -24.83
C ASN A 184 -8.36 -9.76 -24.17
N SER A 185 -7.26 -9.03 -24.08
CA SER A 185 -7.15 -7.69 -23.45
C SER A 185 -6.52 -6.69 -24.41
N ASN A 186 -7.26 -5.66 -24.78
CA ASN A 186 -6.80 -4.63 -25.71
C ASN A 186 -7.20 -3.24 -25.23
N PRO A 187 -6.27 -2.26 -25.15
CA PRO A 187 -6.57 -0.96 -24.57
C PRO A 187 -7.63 -0.18 -25.34
N VAL A 188 -7.65 -0.26 -26.68
CA VAL A 188 -8.68 0.41 -27.51
C VAL A 188 -10.05 -0.23 -27.31
N ARG A 189 -10.11 -1.57 -27.26
CA ARG A 189 -11.37 -2.27 -26.98
C ARG A 189 -11.87 -1.93 -25.58
N ARG A 190 -11.01 -1.95 -24.56
CA ARG A 190 -11.37 -1.59 -23.19
C ARG A 190 -11.83 -0.14 -23.08
N TYR A 191 -11.19 0.80 -23.80
CA TYR A 191 -11.64 2.17 -23.94
C TYR A 191 -13.09 2.25 -24.44
N ARG A 192 -13.41 1.54 -25.53
CA ARG A 192 -14.76 1.50 -26.11
C ARG A 192 -15.79 0.94 -25.15
N ILE A 193 -15.43 -0.12 -24.41
CA ILE A 193 -16.31 -0.72 -23.38
C ILE A 193 -16.68 0.33 -22.34
N PHE A 194 -15.71 0.96 -21.72
CA PHE A 194 -15.98 1.95 -20.67
C PHE A 194 -16.71 3.18 -21.21
N LYS A 195 -16.37 3.67 -22.38
CA LYS A 195 -17.11 4.79 -23.03
C LYS A 195 -18.56 4.42 -23.25
N LYS A 196 -18.84 3.25 -23.83
CA LYS A 196 -20.19 2.73 -24.05
C LYS A 196 -20.96 2.61 -22.73
N LEU A 197 -20.40 1.94 -21.73
CA LEU A 197 -21.05 1.76 -20.43
C LEU A 197 -21.36 3.09 -19.76
N HIS A 198 -20.46 4.09 -19.89
CA HIS A 198 -20.73 5.43 -19.38
C HIS A 198 -21.89 6.12 -20.12
N GLN A 199 -21.91 6.07 -21.44
CA GLN A 199 -22.98 6.63 -22.26
C GLN A 199 -24.34 5.98 -22.00
N GLU A 200 -24.34 4.69 -21.62
CA GLU A 200 -25.52 3.94 -21.21
C GLU A 200 -25.89 4.14 -19.73
N ASN A 201 -25.22 5.04 -18.99
CA ASN A 201 -25.40 5.30 -17.56
C ASN A 201 -25.26 4.06 -16.66
N LYS A 202 -24.41 3.12 -17.06
CA LYS A 202 -24.14 1.86 -16.34
C LYS A 202 -22.92 1.97 -15.39
N LEU A 203 -22.23 3.09 -15.38
CA LEU A 203 -21.09 3.34 -14.50
C LEU A 203 -21.46 4.27 -13.34
N HIS A 204 -20.67 4.19 -12.28
CA HIS A 204 -20.80 5.10 -11.15
C HIS A 204 -20.77 6.57 -11.61
N PRO A 205 -21.66 7.43 -11.12
CA PRO A 205 -21.76 8.84 -11.60
C PRO A 205 -20.46 9.64 -11.45
N GLY A 206 -19.57 9.24 -10.53
CA GLY A 206 -18.24 9.86 -10.35
C GLY A 206 -17.19 9.40 -11.37
N PHE A 207 -17.47 8.39 -12.20
CA PHE A 207 -16.47 7.79 -13.10
C PHE A 207 -15.82 8.84 -14.03
N ILE A 208 -16.61 9.67 -14.67
CA ILE A 208 -16.10 10.65 -15.65
C ILE A 208 -15.22 11.76 -15.02
N LYS A 209 -15.30 11.92 -13.70
CA LYS A 209 -14.51 12.90 -12.93
C LYS A 209 -13.19 12.34 -12.42
N LEU A 210 -12.95 11.04 -12.62
CA LEU A 210 -11.71 10.41 -12.17
C LEU A 210 -10.52 10.92 -12.97
N ARG A 211 -9.44 11.24 -12.27
CA ARG A 211 -8.14 11.60 -12.86
C ARG A 211 -7.44 10.33 -13.38
N PRO A 212 -6.43 10.44 -14.25
CA PRO A 212 -5.74 9.26 -14.80
C PRO A 212 -5.17 8.33 -13.73
N TRP A 213 -4.64 8.86 -12.61
CA TRP A 213 -4.12 8.05 -11.52
C TRP A 213 -5.23 7.22 -10.83
N GLU A 214 -6.45 7.74 -10.76
CA GLU A 214 -7.63 7.05 -10.23
C GLU A 214 -8.17 6.02 -11.24
N MET A 215 -8.16 6.37 -12.53
CA MET A 215 -8.57 5.48 -13.62
C MET A 215 -7.74 4.19 -13.67
N ARG A 216 -6.46 4.24 -13.29
CA ARG A 216 -5.62 3.04 -13.19
C ARG A 216 -6.26 1.95 -12.32
N PHE A 217 -6.99 2.33 -11.29
CA PHE A 217 -7.71 1.41 -10.40
C PHE A 217 -9.06 0.96 -10.93
N VAL A 218 -9.54 1.53 -12.04
CA VAL A 218 -10.78 1.11 -12.72
C VAL A 218 -10.46 0.20 -13.89
N VAL A 219 -9.43 0.53 -14.68
CA VAL A 219 -9.13 -0.20 -15.91
C VAL A 219 -8.01 -1.23 -15.76
N GLY A 220 -7.47 -1.39 -14.54
CA GLY A 220 -6.24 -2.13 -14.24
C GLY A 220 -6.41 -3.62 -13.93
N SER A 221 -7.52 -4.27 -14.26
CA SER A 221 -7.61 -5.72 -14.10
C SER A 221 -6.75 -6.45 -15.12
N PRO A 222 -6.00 -7.48 -14.69
CA PRO A 222 -5.30 -8.38 -15.62
C PRO A 222 -6.24 -9.35 -16.35
N TRP A 223 -7.52 -9.40 -15.98
CA TRP A 223 -8.51 -10.21 -16.66
C TRP A 223 -8.92 -9.59 -17.99
N ASP A 224 -9.53 -10.39 -18.84
CA ASP A 224 -9.91 -10.02 -20.19
C ASP A 224 -10.99 -8.92 -20.26
N ASP A 225 -11.15 -8.36 -21.44
CA ASP A 225 -12.11 -7.26 -21.64
C ASP A 225 -13.56 -7.73 -21.54
N LYS A 226 -13.84 -9.01 -21.91
CA LYS A 226 -15.17 -9.60 -21.76
C LYS A 226 -15.60 -9.72 -20.29
N SER A 227 -14.65 -9.93 -19.39
CA SER A 227 -14.94 -9.95 -17.96
C SER A 227 -15.49 -8.64 -17.42
N TYR A 228 -15.12 -7.49 -18.02
CA TYR A 228 -15.72 -6.21 -17.66
C TYR A 228 -17.17 -6.10 -18.13
N GLU A 229 -17.44 -6.47 -19.39
CA GLU A 229 -18.81 -6.47 -19.94
C GLU A 229 -19.71 -7.42 -19.15
N TRP A 230 -19.26 -8.66 -18.95
CA TRP A 230 -19.98 -9.67 -18.21
C TRP A 230 -20.25 -9.24 -16.75
N SER A 231 -19.24 -8.71 -16.04
CA SER A 231 -19.39 -8.28 -14.65
C SER A 231 -20.34 -7.10 -14.52
N ASN A 232 -20.32 -6.16 -15.49
CA ASN A 232 -21.27 -5.03 -15.50
C ASN A 232 -22.71 -5.51 -15.72
N GLU A 233 -22.90 -6.57 -16.48
CA GLU A 233 -24.23 -7.12 -16.78
C GLU A 233 -24.77 -7.98 -15.64
N HIS A 234 -23.92 -8.78 -14.96
CA HIS A 234 -24.35 -9.84 -14.06
C HIS A 234 -24.13 -9.55 -12.56
N VAL A 235 -23.25 -8.61 -12.20
CA VAL A 235 -22.92 -8.32 -10.79
C VAL A 235 -23.38 -6.92 -10.41
N ASN A 236 -24.68 -6.71 -10.35
CA ASN A 236 -25.28 -5.42 -10.04
C ASN A 236 -25.57 -5.27 -8.55
N LEU A 237 -24.82 -4.41 -7.88
CA LEU A 237 -24.95 -4.12 -6.45
C LEU A 237 -25.16 -2.61 -6.23
N PRO A 238 -25.81 -2.21 -5.13
CA PRO A 238 -25.75 -0.82 -4.69
C PRO A 238 -24.31 -0.36 -4.52
N TRP A 239 -23.96 0.85 -4.94
CA TRP A 239 -22.58 1.37 -5.00
C TRP A 239 -21.75 1.11 -3.75
N ARG A 240 -22.35 1.19 -2.57
CA ARG A 240 -21.66 0.97 -1.29
C ARG A 240 -21.41 -0.51 -0.93
N ARG A 241 -21.91 -1.46 -1.73
CA ARG A 241 -21.84 -2.89 -1.44
C ARG A 241 -20.82 -3.65 -2.28
N TYR A 242 -20.05 -2.98 -3.12
CA TYR A 242 -19.01 -3.65 -3.90
C TYR A 242 -17.86 -4.22 -3.07
N THR A 243 -17.71 -3.83 -1.80
CA THR A 243 -16.83 -4.52 -0.84
C THR A 243 -17.26 -5.97 -0.56
N ALA A 244 -18.48 -6.34 -0.89
CA ALA A 244 -19.01 -7.70 -0.77
C ALA A 244 -19.20 -8.39 -2.13
N ALA A 245 -18.76 -7.79 -3.23
CA ALA A 245 -18.98 -8.31 -4.59
C ALA A 245 -18.35 -9.70 -4.81
N CYS A 246 -17.26 -10.02 -4.11
CA CYS A 246 -16.64 -11.34 -4.17
C CYS A 246 -17.61 -12.49 -3.82
N TRP A 247 -18.63 -12.24 -3.00
CA TRP A 247 -19.61 -13.24 -2.59
C TRP A 247 -20.69 -13.53 -3.64
N ALA A 248 -20.64 -12.88 -4.80
CA ALA A 248 -21.43 -13.28 -5.96
C ALA A 248 -20.84 -14.51 -6.67
N ALA A 249 -19.67 -14.98 -6.26
CA ALA A 249 -19.06 -16.24 -6.68
C ALA A 249 -18.88 -17.17 -5.47
N PRO A 250 -18.99 -18.51 -5.64
CA PRO A 250 -18.83 -19.45 -4.53
C PRO A 250 -17.37 -19.51 -4.04
N TYR A 251 -17.20 -19.62 -2.72
CA TYR A 251 -15.90 -19.92 -2.13
C TYR A 251 -15.69 -21.43 -2.16
N THR A 252 -14.77 -21.92 -2.96
CA THR A 252 -14.47 -23.34 -3.09
C THR A 252 -12.98 -23.60 -3.27
N GLY A 253 -12.48 -24.62 -2.60
CA GLY A 253 -11.10 -25.08 -2.74
C GLY A 253 -10.91 -26.18 -3.80
N HIS A 254 -12.01 -26.73 -4.33
CA HIS A 254 -12.01 -27.82 -5.30
C HIS A 254 -12.96 -27.50 -6.46
N ASN A 255 -12.60 -27.93 -7.64
CA ASN A 255 -13.51 -27.86 -8.78
C ASN A 255 -14.55 -28.99 -8.75
N PHE A 256 -15.41 -29.00 -9.75
CA PHE A 256 -16.44 -30.00 -9.91
C PHE A 256 -15.91 -31.45 -9.95
N PHE A 257 -14.68 -31.67 -10.40
CA PHE A 257 -14.03 -32.98 -10.49
C PHE A 257 -13.23 -33.35 -9.23
N GLY A 258 -13.22 -32.51 -8.20
CA GLY A 258 -12.46 -32.71 -6.96
C GLY A 258 -11.02 -32.26 -7.01
N ASP A 259 -10.57 -31.65 -8.11
CA ASP A 259 -9.22 -31.11 -8.21
C ASP A 259 -9.07 -29.88 -7.35
N THR A 260 -7.99 -29.77 -6.59
CA THR A 260 -7.71 -28.61 -5.76
C THR A 260 -7.38 -27.39 -6.61
N ILE A 261 -7.83 -26.19 -6.19
CA ILE A 261 -7.60 -24.95 -6.92
C ILE A 261 -6.12 -24.61 -7.14
N GLN A 262 -5.25 -25.11 -6.29
CA GLN A 262 -3.79 -24.95 -6.42
C GLN A 262 -3.16 -26.08 -7.23
N GLY A 263 -3.93 -27.10 -7.59
CA GLY A 263 -3.46 -28.23 -8.38
C GLY A 263 -3.40 -27.91 -9.87
N PRO A 264 -2.55 -28.63 -10.62
CA PRO A 264 -2.35 -28.38 -12.05
C PRO A 264 -3.59 -28.76 -12.89
N LEU A 265 -4.52 -29.54 -12.35
CA LEU A 265 -5.67 -30.04 -13.04
C LEU A 265 -6.94 -29.21 -12.84
N PHE A 266 -6.94 -28.24 -11.94
CA PHE A 266 -8.13 -27.48 -11.56
C PHE A 266 -8.93 -26.93 -12.76
N TYR A 267 -8.23 -26.43 -13.79
CA TYR A 267 -8.84 -25.88 -14.99
C TYR A 267 -8.72 -26.78 -16.23
N VAL A 268 -8.22 -28.00 -16.09
CA VAL A 268 -7.97 -28.87 -17.26
C VAL A 268 -9.22 -29.13 -18.09
N PRO A 269 -10.40 -29.41 -17.52
CA PRO A 269 -11.62 -29.63 -18.30
C PRO A 269 -12.06 -28.37 -19.09
N TRP A 270 -11.56 -27.21 -18.70
CA TRP A 270 -11.87 -25.91 -19.32
C TRP A 270 -10.60 -25.22 -19.80
N ARG A 271 -9.70 -25.92 -20.46
CA ARG A 271 -8.42 -25.35 -20.94
C ARG A 271 -8.58 -24.10 -21.77
N ASP A 272 -9.67 -24.00 -22.51
CA ASP A 272 -9.99 -22.82 -23.31
C ASP A 272 -10.77 -21.75 -22.52
N LEU A 273 -11.15 -22.06 -21.28
CA LEU A 273 -11.78 -21.13 -20.39
C LEU A 273 -10.71 -20.48 -19.51
N HIS A 274 -10.17 -19.37 -19.95
CA HIS A 274 -9.29 -18.56 -19.11
C HIS A 274 -9.99 -18.17 -17.79
N THR A 275 -9.20 -17.83 -16.77
CA THR A 275 -9.75 -17.29 -15.52
C THR A 275 -10.48 -15.99 -15.82
N THR A 276 -11.78 -16.04 -15.96
CA THR A 276 -12.68 -14.92 -16.24
C THR A 276 -13.66 -14.73 -15.10
N ALA A 277 -14.35 -13.60 -15.09
CA ALA A 277 -15.39 -13.34 -14.11
C ALA A 277 -16.52 -14.39 -14.19
N GLU A 278 -16.96 -14.70 -15.40
CA GLU A 278 -18.00 -15.72 -15.65
C GLU A 278 -17.59 -17.10 -15.12
N ASN A 279 -16.40 -17.57 -15.47
CA ASN A 279 -15.91 -18.86 -15.02
C ASN A 279 -15.73 -18.92 -13.50
N THR A 280 -15.25 -17.82 -12.89
CA THR A 280 -15.12 -17.75 -11.43
C THR A 280 -16.47 -17.79 -10.74
N GLN A 281 -17.52 -17.21 -11.33
CA GLN A 281 -18.87 -17.33 -10.77
C GLN A 281 -19.38 -18.77 -10.82
N ILE A 282 -19.11 -19.51 -11.90
CA ILE A 282 -19.58 -20.88 -12.10
C ILE A 282 -18.80 -21.86 -11.24
N ILE A 283 -17.47 -21.79 -11.29
CA ILE A 283 -16.57 -22.77 -10.67
C ILE A 283 -16.26 -22.40 -9.23
N GLY A 284 -16.23 -21.11 -8.94
CA GLY A 284 -15.77 -20.56 -7.67
C GLY A 284 -14.27 -20.39 -7.60
N GLY A 285 -13.78 -20.15 -6.39
CA GLY A 285 -12.37 -19.97 -6.12
C GLY A 285 -12.10 -19.75 -4.64
N VAL A 286 -10.83 -19.76 -4.26
CA VAL A 286 -10.40 -19.33 -2.92
C VAL A 286 -10.13 -17.83 -2.90
N CYS A 287 -9.60 -17.34 -1.80
CA CYS A 287 -9.37 -15.92 -1.55
C CYS A 287 -8.75 -15.16 -2.74
N GLY A 288 -7.75 -15.71 -3.42
CA GLY A 288 -7.12 -15.08 -4.58
C GLY A 288 -8.07 -14.88 -5.76
N GLY A 289 -8.77 -15.93 -6.18
CA GLY A 289 -9.76 -15.90 -7.28
C GLY A 289 -10.90 -14.92 -6.96
N LEU A 290 -11.45 -15.01 -5.75
CA LEU A 290 -12.55 -14.15 -5.33
C LEU A 290 -12.10 -12.68 -5.15
N SER A 291 -10.85 -12.43 -4.77
CA SER A 291 -10.30 -11.06 -4.71
C SER A 291 -10.29 -10.41 -6.09
N TYR A 292 -9.82 -11.13 -7.11
CA TYR A 292 -9.86 -10.64 -8.50
C TYR A 292 -11.29 -10.48 -9.00
N PHE A 293 -12.17 -11.42 -8.66
CA PHE A 293 -13.59 -11.33 -9.02
C PHE A 293 -14.27 -10.11 -8.41
N GLY A 294 -14.11 -9.89 -7.10
CA GLY A 294 -14.65 -8.70 -6.43
C GLY A 294 -14.06 -7.39 -6.96
N THR A 295 -12.76 -7.40 -7.31
CA THR A 295 -12.09 -6.26 -7.93
C THR A 295 -12.70 -5.92 -9.28
N ILE A 296 -12.82 -6.87 -10.20
CA ILE A 296 -13.34 -6.58 -11.54
C ILE A 296 -14.83 -6.25 -11.52
N ALA A 297 -15.60 -6.82 -10.60
CA ALA A 297 -17.00 -6.48 -10.40
C ALA A 297 -17.17 -5.00 -10.03
N ALA A 298 -16.32 -4.46 -9.13
CA ALA A 298 -16.33 -3.03 -8.81
C ALA A 298 -15.83 -2.19 -10.00
N GLN A 299 -14.71 -2.57 -10.59
CA GLN A 299 -14.10 -1.87 -11.72
C GLN A 299 -15.04 -1.77 -12.92
N ALA A 300 -15.76 -2.83 -13.25
CA ALA A 300 -16.73 -2.88 -14.36
C ALA A 300 -17.87 -1.85 -14.19
N HIS A 301 -18.09 -1.37 -12.98
CA HIS A 301 -19.05 -0.30 -12.69
C HIS A 301 -18.40 1.08 -12.49
N GLY A 302 -17.14 1.23 -12.91
CA GLY A 302 -16.42 2.50 -12.82
C GLY A 302 -15.98 2.88 -11.39
N ILE A 303 -15.92 1.90 -10.48
CA ILE A 303 -15.50 2.10 -9.09
C ILE A 303 -14.05 1.68 -8.94
N PRO A 304 -13.14 2.56 -8.46
CA PRO A 304 -11.76 2.19 -8.20
C PRO A 304 -11.67 1.03 -7.20
N ALA A 305 -11.00 -0.05 -7.59
CA ALA A 305 -10.77 -1.22 -6.77
C ALA A 305 -9.43 -1.86 -7.10
N TYR A 306 -8.85 -2.57 -6.14
CA TYR A 306 -7.54 -3.19 -6.31
C TYR A 306 -7.40 -4.46 -5.47
N PRO A 307 -6.82 -5.55 -6.01
CA PRO A 307 -6.52 -6.74 -5.23
C PRO A 307 -5.37 -6.44 -4.27
N VAL A 308 -5.53 -6.81 -3.00
CA VAL A 308 -4.54 -6.59 -1.94
C VAL A 308 -4.22 -7.90 -1.24
N GLY A 309 -3.01 -7.98 -0.67
CA GLY A 309 -2.64 -9.08 0.20
C GLY A 309 -3.01 -8.76 1.66
N GLN A 310 -3.19 -9.82 2.42
CA GLN A 310 -3.25 -9.82 3.89
C GLN A 310 -2.32 -10.92 4.39
N PRO A 311 -1.88 -10.91 5.66
CA PRO A 311 -1.10 -12.01 6.21
C PRO A 311 -1.82 -13.36 6.02
N GLY A 312 -1.23 -14.27 5.21
CA GLY A 312 -1.80 -15.57 4.91
C GLY A 312 -3.11 -15.56 4.08
N HIS A 313 -3.50 -14.43 3.49
CA HIS A 313 -4.77 -14.27 2.80
C HIS A 313 -4.65 -13.26 1.64
N CYS A 314 -5.55 -13.40 0.65
CA CYS A 314 -5.76 -12.40 -0.39
C CYS A 314 -7.12 -11.75 -0.20
N ALA A 315 -7.15 -10.43 -0.36
CA ALA A 315 -8.36 -9.63 -0.32
C ALA A 315 -8.38 -8.63 -1.49
N TYR A 316 -9.33 -7.71 -1.49
CA TYR A 316 -9.33 -6.57 -2.39
C TYR A 316 -9.78 -5.33 -1.62
N ALA A 317 -9.41 -4.17 -2.12
CA ALA A 317 -9.82 -2.90 -1.61
C ALA A 317 -10.73 -2.19 -2.62
N VAL A 318 -11.77 -1.55 -2.13
CA VAL A 318 -12.71 -0.74 -2.92
C VAL A 318 -12.72 0.67 -2.38
N ARG A 319 -12.59 1.65 -3.26
CA ARG A 319 -12.70 3.06 -2.91
C ARG A 319 -14.17 3.44 -2.77
N VAL A 320 -14.63 3.58 -1.54
CA VAL A 320 -16.04 3.91 -1.25
C VAL A 320 -16.35 5.39 -1.39
N LYS A 321 -15.35 6.23 -1.22
CA LYS A 321 -15.33 7.66 -1.58
C LYS A 321 -13.88 8.13 -1.72
N ARG A 322 -13.66 9.34 -2.22
CA ARG A 322 -12.32 9.92 -2.29
C ARG A 322 -11.70 9.99 -0.88
N GLY A 323 -10.48 9.52 -0.75
CA GLY A 323 -9.77 9.43 0.51
C GLY A 323 -10.13 8.22 1.39
N GLU A 324 -11.09 7.37 0.99
CA GLU A 324 -11.51 6.24 1.81
C GLU A 324 -11.60 4.94 1.01
N TRP A 325 -10.76 3.98 1.41
CA TRP A 325 -10.75 2.62 0.88
C TRP A 325 -11.21 1.64 1.95
N LYS A 326 -11.98 0.64 1.56
CA LYS A 326 -12.43 -0.44 2.44
C LYS A 326 -12.06 -1.80 1.90
N GLY A 327 -11.74 -2.72 2.82
CA GLY A 327 -11.44 -4.11 2.49
C GLY A 327 -12.67 -4.86 1.98
N GLY A 328 -12.45 -5.72 1.00
CA GLY A 328 -13.43 -6.71 0.55
C GLY A 328 -13.53 -7.90 1.50
N PHE A 329 -14.40 -8.86 1.18
CA PHE A 329 -14.76 -10.02 2.01
C PHE A 329 -15.50 -9.66 3.32
N GLY A 330 -15.90 -8.42 3.52
CA GLY A 330 -16.55 -7.99 4.76
C GLY A 330 -15.63 -8.03 5.99
N GLY A 331 -14.34 -8.21 5.76
CA GLY A 331 -13.33 -8.21 6.81
C GLY A 331 -13.01 -6.81 7.31
N PRO A 332 -12.30 -6.70 8.44
CA PRO A 332 -11.80 -5.44 8.93
C PRO A 332 -10.83 -4.83 7.91
N ASP A 333 -10.82 -3.50 7.82
CA ASP A 333 -9.93 -2.76 6.92
C ASP A 333 -8.43 -2.90 7.30
N GLY A 334 -8.17 -3.43 8.50
CA GLY A 334 -6.82 -3.70 8.98
C GLY A 334 -6.18 -4.93 8.33
N GLY A 335 -4.88 -4.90 8.17
CA GLY A 335 -4.09 -6.00 7.63
C GLY A 335 -4.02 -6.07 6.10
N MET A 336 -4.61 -5.11 5.39
CA MET A 336 -4.41 -5.00 3.94
C MET A 336 -2.98 -4.54 3.63
N HIS A 337 -2.32 -5.25 2.73
CA HIS A 337 -1.00 -4.83 2.26
C HIS A 337 -1.11 -3.57 1.40
N ASN A 338 -0.38 -2.57 1.82
CA ASN A 338 -0.38 -1.27 1.19
C ASN A 338 0.60 -1.23 0.00
N HIS A 339 0.21 -1.84 -1.12
CA HIS A 339 1.02 -1.83 -2.34
C HIS A 339 0.15 -1.62 -3.58
N ILE A 340 0.76 -1.06 -4.61
CA ILE A 340 0.13 -0.83 -5.90
C ILE A 340 0.90 -1.63 -6.96
N PHE A 341 0.16 -2.35 -7.82
CA PHE A 341 0.74 -3.05 -8.96
C PHE A 341 1.95 -3.94 -8.59
N GLY A 342 1.93 -4.52 -7.39
CA GLY A 342 3.02 -5.36 -6.88
C GLY A 342 4.22 -4.60 -6.35
N SER A 343 4.18 -3.26 -6.32
CA SER A 343 5.27 -2.43 -5.81
C SER A 343 5.16 -2.18 -4.31
N GLN A 344 6.18 -1.53 -3.78
CA GLN A 344 6.43 -1.34 -2.36
C GLN A 344 5.66 -0.13 -1.78
N ALA A 345 5.80 0.10 -0.48
CA ALA A 345 5.12 1.15 0.25
C ALA A 345 5.17 2.56 -0.39
N PRO A 346 6.28 3.02 -1.01
CA PRO A 346 6.32 4.33 -1.66
C PRO A 346 5.32 4.54 -2.79
N THR A 347 4.79 3.46 -3.36
CA THR A 347 3.81 3.50 -4.45
C THR A 347 2.46 2.94 -4.04
N SER A 348 2.17 2.91 -2.76
CA SER A 348 0.91 2.38 -2.25
C SER A 348 -0.29 3.23 -2.70
N TYR A 349 -1.44 2.56 -2.92
CA TYR A 349 -2.67 3.25 -3.31
C TYR A 349 -3.16 4.23 -2.21
N LEU A 350 -2.89 3.96 -0.93
CA LEU A 350 -3.22 4.86 0.17
C LEU A 350 -2.31 6.10 0.15
N LEU A 351 -1.03 5.93 -0.15
CA LEU A 351 -0.12 7.06 -0.31
C LEU A 351 -0.50 7.90 -1.53
N MET A 352 -0.86 7.28 -2.66
CA MET A 352 -1.38 8.01 -3.83
C MET A 352 -2.62 8.83 -3.47
N GLU A 353 -3.55 8.26 -2.72
CA GLU A 353 -4.75 8.97 -2.26
C GLU A 353 -4.39 10.24 -1.47
N ASN A 354 -3.37 10.17 -0.63
CA ASN A 354 -2.90 11.30 0.17
C ASN A 354 -2.14 12.35 -0.68
N VAL A 355 -1.30 11.90 -1.60
CA VAL A 355 -0.53 12.80 -2.51
C VAL A 355 -1.48 13.58 -3.42
N PHE A 356 -2.50 12.94 -3.95
CA PHE A 356 -3.48 13.54 -4.85
C PHE A 356 -4.76 13.99 -4.15
N ALA A 357 -4.76 14.13 -2.81
CA ALA A 357 -5.93 14.57 -2.05
C ALA A 357 -6.48 15.92 -2.55
N ASP A 358 -5.56 16.82 -2.94
CA ASP A 358 -5.83 18.09 -3.60
C ASP A 358 -5.19 18.06 -4.99
N ASN A 359 -6.02 17.96 -6.04
CA ASN A 359 -5.53 17.88 -7.42
C ASN A 359 -4.77 19.15 -7.84
N ASP A 360 -5.25 20.34 -7.45
CA ASP A 360 -4.64 21.60 -7.86
C ASP A 360 -3.24 21.74 -7.27
N LYS A 361 -3.07 21.33 -6.02
CA LYS A 361 -1.74 21.26 -5.38
C LYS A 361 -0.85 20.22 -6.04
N ALA A 362 -1.39 19.05 -6.38
CA ALA A 362 -0.63 18.04 -7.08
C ALA A 362 -0.15 18.54 -8.45
N ASP A 363 -1.03 19.17 -9.23
CA ASP A 363 -0.69 19.75 -10.54
C ASP A 363 0.39 20.84 -10.39
N GLN A 364 0.28 21.71 -9.39
CA GLN A 364 1.33 22.69 -9.06
C GLN A 364 2.66 22.04 -8.66
N ALA A 365 2.60 20.96 -7.88
CA ALA A 365 3.80 20.23 -7.48
C ALA A 365 4.53 19.61 -8.68
N TYR A 366 3.79 19.07 -9.66
CA TYR A 366 4.40 18.55 -10.90
C TYR A 366 5.04 19.64 -11.74
N LEU A 367 4.45 20.85 -11.81
CA LEU A 367 5.06 22.00 -12.48
C LEU A 367 6.36 22.41 -11.81
N TRP A 368 6.40 22.50 -10.47
CA TRP A 368 7.64 22.76 -9.73
C TRP A 368 8.69 21.66 -9.93
N ALA A 369 8.27 20.39 -10.00
CA ALA A 369 9.15 19.28 -10.28
C ALA A 369 9.74 19.36 -11.72
N ALA A 370 8.96 19.77 -12.71
CA ALA A 370 9.44 20.00 -14.07
C ALA A 370 10.44 21.17 -14.11
N GLN A 371 10.17 22.25 -13.37
CA GLN A 371 11.11 23.38 -13.22
C GLN A 371 12.42 22.95 -12.58
N ALA A 372 12.36 22.16 -11.49
CA ALA A 372 13.54 21.65 -10.81
C ALA A 372 14.46 20.85 -11.77
N ARG A 373 13.86 20.01 -12.60
CA ARG A 373 14.63 19.22 -13.59
C ARG A 373 15.22 20.09 -14.71
N LEU A 374 14.51 21.15 -15.12
CA LEU A 374 15.04 22.12 -16.07
C LEU A 374 16.25 22.85 -15.50
N ASP A 375 16.17 23.29 -14.24
CA ASP A 375 17.25 24.00 -13.55
C ASP A 375 18.47 23.08 -13.34
N GLU A 376 18.25 21.84 -12.91
CA GLU A 376 19.32 20.85 -12.76
C GLU A 376 20.02 20.57 -14.10
N ALA A 377 19.25 20.33 -15.15
CA ALA A 377 19.79 20.11 -16.50
C ALA A 377 20.58 21.31 -17.03
N SER A 378 20.36 22.50 -16.47
CA SER A 378 21.06 23.73 -16.80
C SER A 378 22.26 24.00 -15.90
N GLY A 379 22.56 23.12 -14.94
CA GLY A 379 23.66 23.26 -13.98
C GLY A 379 23.33 24.11 -12.74
N ASN A 380 22.09 24.57 -12.59
CA ASN A 380 21.65 25.44 -11.50
C ASN A 380 21.14 24.61 -10.31
N LYS A 381 22.03 23.82 -9.66
CA LYS A 381 21.64 22.88 -8.60
C LYS A 381 20.92 23.55 -7.43
N ASP A 382 21.33 24.74 -7.00
CA ASP A 382 20.67 25.43 -5.89
C ASP A 382 19.23 25.83 -6.23
N LYS A 383 18.97 26.28 -7.46
CA LYS A 383 17.59 26.54 -7.92
C LYS A 383 16.79 25.26 -8.03
N ALA A 384 17.38 24.17 -8.53
CA ALA A 384 16.73 22.88 -8.59
C ALA A 384 16.31 22.38 -7.20
N ILE A 385 17.17 22.54 -6.17
CA ILE A 385 16.84 22.21 -4.78
C ILE A 385 15.63 23.03 -4.32
N GLN A 386 15.65 24.37 -4.52
CA GLN A 386 14.53 25.24 -4.14
C GLN A 386 13.23 24.86 -4.83
N ALA A 387 13.28 24.51 -6.11
CA ALA A 387 12.10 24.08 -6.86
C ALA A 387 11.55 22.72 -6.38
N TRP A 388 12.41 21.77 -5.98
CA TRP A 388 11.98 20.54 -5.34
C TRP A 388 11.37 20.76 -3.96
N GLU A 389 11.91 21.70 -3.16
CA GLU A 389 11.32 22.10 -1.88
C GLU A 389 9.92 22.69 -2.07
N GLU A 390 9.74 23.54 -3.10
CA GLU A 390 8.42 24.08 -3.45
C GLU A 390 7.44 22.99 -3.92
N ALA A 391 7.89 22.01 -4.72
CA ALA A 391 7.09 20.87 -5.09
C ALA A 391 6.61 20.08 -3.88
N LEU A 392 7.50 19.83 -2.91
CA LEU A 392 7.18 19.15 -1.67
C LEU A 392 6.32 20.00 -0.73
N ARG A 393 6.39 21.32 -0.80
CA ARG A 393 5.49 22.20 -0.04
C ARG A 393 4.05 22.06 -0.52
N GLN A 394 3.83 21.81 -1.81
CA GLN A 394 2.50 21.52 -2.36
C GLN A 394 2.03 20.08 -2.00
N THR A 395 2.92 19.09 -2.12
CA THR A 395 2.63 17.67 -1.87
C THR A 395 3.71 17.03 -0.99
N PRO A 396 3.69 17.27 0.34
CA PRO A 396 4.76 16.84 1.25
C PRO A 396 5.02 15.32 1.26
N LEU A 397 3.99 14.54 0.93
CA LEU A 397 4.01 13.08 0.91
C LEU A 397 4.50 12.48 -0.41
N HIS A 398 4.85 13.30 -1.42
CA HIS A 398 5.23 12.78 -2.73
C HIS A 398 6.59 12.06 -2.65
N PRO A 399 6.64 10.71 -2.77
CA PRO A 399 7.85 9.95 -2.48
C PRO A 399 8.95 10.23 -3.50
N PHE A 400 8.61 10.34 -4.77
CA PHE A 400 9.57 10.62 -5.83
C PHE A 400 10.22 12.01 -5.69
N PHE A 401 9.43 13.05 -5.39
CA PHE A 401 9.97 14.39 -5.21
C PHE A 401 10.91 14.45 -4.01
N ARG A 402 10.57 13.72 -2.94
CA ARG A 402 11.43 13.59 -1.76
C ARG A 402 12.76 12.91 -2.10
N THR A 403 12.72 11.84 -2.89
CA THR A 403 13.92 11.11 -3.31
C THR A 403 14.82 11.97 -4.20
N GLU A 404 14.24 12.75 -5.12
CA GLU A 404 15.01 13.64 -5.99
C GLU A 404 15.68 14.78 -5.20
N LEU A 405 14.95 15.40 -4.26
CA LEU A 405 15.54 16.39 -3.37
C LEU A 405 16.70 15.78 -2.57
N GLN A 406 16.50 14.59 -1.99
CA GLN A 406 17.56 13.90 -1.23
C GLN A 406 18.79 13.65 -2.09
N ARG A 407 18.61 13.20 -3.33
CA ARG A 407 19.71 12.97 -4.26
C ARG A 407 20.55 14.24 -4.47
N LEU A 408 19.90 15.36 -4.76
CA LEU A 408 20.60 16.64 -4.94
C LEU A 408 21.28 17.13 -3.66
N LEU A 409 20.63 16.97 -2.51
CA LEU A 409 21.23 17.32 -1.22
C LEU A 409 22.43 16.43 -0.88
N MET A 410 22.42 15.15 -1.27
CA MET A 410 23.55 14.24 -1.10
C MET A 410 24.75 14.58 -2.00
N GLU A 411 24.49 15.21 -3.15
CA GLU A 411 25.51 15.74 -4.04
C GLU A 411 26.05 17.10 -3.62
N LYS A 412 25.35 17.78 -2.71
CA LYS A 412 25.75 19.10 -2.19
C LYS A 412 26.75 18.90 -1.05
N GLU A 413 27.91 19.54 -1.17
CA GLU A 413 28.90 19.55 -0.10
C GLU A 413 28.44 20.37 1.12
N GLY A 414 28.90 19.99 2.31
CA GLY A 414 28.77 20.79 3.54
C GLY A 414 27.65 20.39 4.50
N MET A 415 26.72 19.52 4.13
CA MET A 415 25.71 19.02 5.07
C MET A 415 26.35 18.15 6.17
N GLN A 416 26.17 18.55 7.42
CA GLN A 416 26.64 17.83 8.58
C GLN A 416 25.61 16.77 9.04
N PRO A 417 25.99 15.76 9.84
CA PRO A 417 25.05 14.77 10.38
C PRO A 417 23.83 15.39 11.08
N VAL A 418 24.01 16.49 11.80
CA VAL A 418 22.91 17.20 12.45
C VAL A 418 21.92 17.81 11.45
N ASP A 419 22.38 18.28 10.29
CA ASP A 419 21.51 18.83 9.25
C ASP A 419 20.65 17.72 8.62
N TRP A 420 21.26 16.56 8.38
CA TRP A 420 20.54 15.36 7.91
C TRP A 420 19.51 14.87 8.93
N TYR A 421 19.84 14.93 10.22
CA TYR A 421 18.90 14.56 11.28
C TYR A 421 17.70 15.50 11.32
N VAL A 422 17.92 16.80 11.24
CA VAL A 422 16.85 17.82 11.18
C VAL A 422 15.98 17.60 9.94
N TYR A 423 16.59 17.42 8.77
CA TYR A 423 15.88 17.11 7.52
C TYR A 423 15.02 15.83 7.65
N ALA A 424 15.59 14.77 8.19
CA ALA A 424 14.88 13.50 8.35
C ALA A 424 13.68 13.62 9.30
N LYS A 425 13.82 14.39 10.39
CA LYS A 425 12.72 14.64 11.34
C LYS A 425 11.61 15.48 10.71
N ASP A 426 11.94 16.52 9.98
CA ASP A 426 10.96 17.31 9.23
C ASP A 426 10.22 16.43 8.24
N ALA A 427 10.94 15.71 7.41
CA ALA A 427 10.37 14.79 6.43
C ALA A 427 9.43 13.75 7.09
N LEU A 428 9.87 13.09 8.17
CA LEU A 428 9.09 12.09 8.90
C LEU A 428 7.79 12.67 9.46
N SER A 429 7.77 13.95 9.86
CA SER A 429 6.57 14.59 10.39
C SER A 429 5.40 14.57 9.41
N HIS A 430 5.69 14.58 8.10
CA HIS A 430 4.69 14.51 7.03
C HIS A 430 4.17 13.10 6.77
N TYR A 431 4.95 12.05 7.13
CA TYR A 431 4.62 10.65 6.86
C TYR A 431 3.88 9.95 8.00
N GLN A 432 3.27 10.68 8.93
CA GLN A 432 2.41 10.08 9.96
C GLN A 432 1.27 9.30 9.30
N GLY A 433 1.09 8.03 9.70
CA GLY A 433 0.18 7.12 9.02
C GLY A 433 0.72 6.45 7.74
N ASN A 434 1.95 6.76 7.33
CA ASN A 434 2.65 6.16 6.18
C ASN A 434 4.09 5.75 6.56
N GLY A 435 4.29 5.22 7.76
CA GLY A 435 5.62 4.98 8.33
C GLY A 435 6.51 4.03 7.53
N PHE A 436 5.95 3.05 6.82
CA PHE A 436 6.73 2.19 5.94
C PHE A 436 7.24 2.92 4.70
N ALA A 437 6.45 3.85 4.16
CA ALA A 437 6.91 4.72 3.08
C ALA A 437 8.03 5.64 3.59
N ALA A 438 7.87 6.19 4.79
CA ALA A 438 8.92 6.99 5.44
C ALA A 438 10.22 6.20 5.60
N PHE A 439 10.16 4.96 6.08
CA PHE A 439 11.33 4.09 6.20
C PHE A 439 12.03 3.88 4.85
N ASP A 440 11.28 3.48 3.83
CA ASP A 440 11.85 3.21 2.50
C ASP A 440 12.50 4.48 1.88
N ILE A 441 11.88 5.64 2.07
CA ILE A 441 12.35 6.92 1.51
C ILE A 441 13.53 7.49 2.29
N LEU A 442 13.51 7.39 3.63
CA LEU A 442 14.52 8.01 4.48
C LEU A 442 15.70 7.08 4.83
N LYS A 443 15.68 5.83 4.34
CA LYS A 443 16.71 4.84 4.66
C LYS A 443 18.12 5.32 4.34
N ASP A 444 18.34 5.90 3.17
CA ASP A 444 19.65 6.37 2.76
C ASP A 444 20.06 7.65 3.49
N VAL A 445 19.09 8.50 3.85
CA VAL A 445 19.32 9.71 4.65
C VAL A 445 19.73 9.35 6.07
N GLN A 446 19.02 8.42 6.71
CA GLN A 446 19.38 7.99 8.07
C GLN A 446 20.80 7.43 8.16
N ASN A 447 21.31 6.80 7.10
CA ASN A 447 22.68 6.30 7.05
C ASN A 447 23.74 7.43 7.09
N LYS A 448 23.36 8.68 6.77
CA LYS A 448 24.25 9.84 6.81
C LYS A 448 24.43 10.44 8.20
N PHE A 449 23.53 10.16 9.14
CA PHE A 449 23.59 10.78 10.46
C PHE A 449 23.56 9.78 11.64
N LEU A 450 23.06 8.57 11.47
CA LEU A 450 22.79 7.66 12.61
C LEU A 450 24.04 7.30 13.42
N MET A 451 25.20 7.19 12.79
CA MET A 451 26.45 6.85 13.49
C MET A 451 27.01 8.04 14.27
N ASP A 452 26.74 9.27 13.83
CA ASP A 452 27.43 10.49 14.27
C ASP A 452 26.58 11.33 15.22
N ILE A 453 25.35 10.92 15.53
CA ILE A 453 24.51 11.55 16.53
C ILE A 453 24.58 10.81 17.89
N PRO A 454 24.28 11.51 19.01
CA PRO A 454 24.24 10.88 20.32
C PRO A 454 23.28 9.68 20.38
N PRO A 455 23.59 8.63 21.18
CA PRO A 455 22.73 7.44 21.32
C PRO A 455 21.27 7.78 21.70
N ALA A 456 21.06 8.79 22.55
CA ALA A 456 19.72 9.22 22.93
C ALA A 456 18.89 9.76 21.74
N ASP A 457 19.52 10.54 20.86
CA ASP A 457 18.88 11.09 19.67
C ASP A 457 18.61 9.98 18.64
N ARG A 458 19.50 8.99 18.56
CA ARG A 458 19.32 7.79 17.73
C ARG A 458 18.10 6.98 18.17
N ILE A 459 17.95 6.75 19.45
CA ILE A 459 16.77 6.08 20.01
C ILE A 459 15.51 6.92 19.82
N ALA A 460 15.60 8.25 19.94
CA ALA A 460 14.47 9.13 19.67
C ALA A 460 14.02 9.08 18.20
N TRP A 461 14.96 9.04 17.25
CA TRP A 461 14.67 8.85 15.83
C TRP A 461 13.94 7.53 15.57
N PHE A 462 14.43 6.43 16.15
CA PHE A 462 13.77 5.13 15.99
C PHE A 462 12.36 5.13 16.56
N ARG A 463 12.16 5.70 17.75
CA ARG A 463 10.82 5.87 18.34
C ARG A 463 9.89 6.61 17.39
N ASP A 464 10.30 7.77 16.88
CA ASP A 464 9.47 8.62 16.03
C ASP A 464 9.08 7.90 14.72
N LEU A 465 10.00 7.12 14.13
CA LEU A 465 9.72 6.28 12.96
C LEU A 465 8.75 5.14 13.29
N HIS A 466 8.93 4.48 14.44
CA HIS A 466 8.02 3.42 14.88
C HIS A 466 6.63 3.96 15.22
N GLU A 467 6.51 5.18 15.73
CA GLU A 467 5.22 5.85 15.91
C GLU A 467 4.51 6.06 14.57
N ALA A 468 5.22 6.52 13.54
CA ALA A 468 4.68 6.65 12.20
C ALA A 468 4.26 5.30 11.59
N ILE A 469 5.04 4.23 11.83
CA ILE A 469 4.70 2.86 11.41
C ILE A 469 3.44 2.37 12.12
N ALA A 470 3.38 2.52 13.43
CA ALA A 470 2.28 2.02 14.25
C ALA A 470 0.94 2.73 13.97
N THR A 471 0.99 3.97 13.49
CA THR A 471 -0.19 4.73 13.08
C THR A 471 -0.61 4.46 11.62
N THR A 472 0.15 3.67 10.87
CA THR A 472 -0.19 3.29 9.49
C THR A 472 -1.46 2.41 9.51
N PRO A 473 -2.51 2.73 8.71
CA PRO A 473 -3.80 2.04 8.76
C PRO A 473 -3.74 0.55 8.41
N THR A 474 -2.70 0.10 7.75
CA THR A 474 -2.50 -1.27 7.31
C THR A 474 -1.28 -1.88 7.97
N SER A 475 -1.44 -3.04 8.60
CA SER A 475 -0.29 -3.74 9.18
C SER A 475 0.51 -4.46 8.09
N TRP A 476 1.79 -4.17 8.01
CA TRP A 476 2.73 -4.82 7.10
C TRP A 476 3.63 -5.78 7.84
N ALA A 477 3.04 -6.87 8.30
CA ALA A 477 3.78 -7.90 9.00
C ALA A 477 5.05 -8.35 8.25
N VAL A 478 5.00 -8.42 6.92
CA VAL A 478 6.09 -8.90 6.07
C VAL A 478 7.28 -7.93 5.99
N LYS A 479 7.07 -6.64 6.24
CA LYS A 479 8.12 -5.60 6.09
C LYS A 479 8.70 -5.08 7.40
N PHE A 480 8.16 -5.47 8.51
CA PHE A 480 8.60 -4.94 9.80
C PHE A 480 9.97 -5.48 10.20
N GLN A 481 10.24 -6.76 9.93
CA GLN A 481 11.54 -7.37 10.18
C GLN A 481 12.69 -6.62 9.50
N PRO A 482 12.62 -6.24 8.20
CA PRO A 482 13.66 -5.43 7.57
C PRO A 482 13.90 -4.07 8.23
N VAL A 483 12.87 -3.45 8.83
CA VAL A 483 13.04 -2.21 9.59
C VAL A 483 13.87 -2.47 10.84
N LEU A 484 13.52 -3.50 11.61
CA LEU A 484 14.25 -3.89 12.82
C LEU A 484 15.71 -4.22 12.52
N ASP A 485 15.95 -5.02 11.49
CA ASP A 485 17.30 -5.44 11.08
C ASP A 485 18.15 -4.24 10.62
N SER A 486 17.56 -3.36 9.81
CA SER A 486 18.24 -2.15 9.34
C SER A 486 18.64 -1.21 10.48
N GLN A 487 17.75 -1.01 11.45
CA GLN A 487 18.00 -0.13 12.58
C GLN A 487 18.97 -0.73 13.58
N SER A 488 18.85 -2.04 13.84
CA SER A 488 19.73 -2.73 14.81
C SER A 488 21.19 -2.74 14.39
N ALA A 489 21.48 -2.62 13.08
CA ALA A 489 22.83 -2.52 12.56
C ALA A 489 23.58 -1.28 13.05
N PHE A 490 22.87 -0.24 13.49
CA PHE A 490 23.44 0.99 14.02
C PHE A 490 23.59 1.01 15.55
N LEU A 491 23.26 -0.08 16.23
CA LEU A 491 23.32 -0.18 17.70
C LEU A 491 24.63 -0.85 18.12
N ALA A 492 25.50 -0.09 18.78
CA ALA A 492 26.87 -0.48 19.04
C ALA A 492 27.02 -1.58 20.10
N ASN A 493 26.13 -1.63 21.10
CA ASN A 493 26.28 -2.51 22.25
C ASN A 493 24.94 -3.10 22.74
N PRO A 494 24.96 -4.12 23.60
CA PRO A 494 23.74 -4.75 24.13
C PRO A 494 22.80 -3.79 24.85
N GLN A 495 23.31 -2.78 25.53
CA GLN A 495 22.51 -1.79 26.26
C GLN A 495 21.71 -0.90 25.30
N GLU A 496 22.33 -0.44 24.21
CA GLU A 496 21.63 0.31 23.15
C GLU A 496 20.57 -0.57 22.47
N LYS A 497 20.89 -1.84 22.20
CA LYS A 497 19.93 -2.79 21.65
C LYS A 497 18.74 -3.01 22.59
N ALA A 498 18.98 -3.11 23.90
CA ALA A 498 17.93 -3.25 24.91
C ALA A 498 17.04 -2.00 24.95
N ALA A 499 17.64 -0.81 24.95
CA ALA A 499 16.90 0.46 24.91
C ALA A 499 16.07 0.61 23.62
N TYR A 500 16.60 0.18 22.50
CA TYR A 500 15.91 0.10 21.23
C TYR A 500 14.70 -0.83 21.31
N LEU A 501 14.90 -2.08 21.77
CA LEU A 501 13.80 -3.06 21.91
C LEU A 501 12.70 -2.55 22.85
N GLU A 502 13.06 -1.97 23.99
CA GLU A 502 12.13 -1.34 24.92
C GLU A 502 11.31 -0.24 24.23
N THR A 503 11.98 0.63 23.46
CA THR A 503 11.37 1.73 22.73
C THR A 503 10.38 1.21 21.68
N VAL A 504 10.78 0.25 20.88
CA VAL A 504 9.93 -0.34 19.82
C VAL A 504 8.71 -1.00 20.43
N LEU A 505 8.88 -1.89 21.40
CA LEU A 505 7.79 -2.58 22.07
C LEU A 505 6.82 -1.61 22.75
N SER A 506 7.35 -0.62 23.49
CA SER A 506 6.53 0.38 24.16
C SER A 506 5.73 1.23 23.17
N THR A 507 6.31 1.58 22.04
CA THR A 507 5.65 2.38 20.99
C THR A 507 4.46 1.62 20.39
N HIS A 508 4.68 0.37 19.94
CA HIS A 508 3.60 -0.44 19.36
C HIS A 508 2.53 -0.82 20.38
N LEU A 509 2.92 -1.03 21.64
CA LEU A 509 1.96 -1.27 22.72
C LEU A 509 1.07 -0.04 22.95
N LYS A 510 1.63 1.15 23.06
CA LYS A 510 0.90 2.41 23.30
C LYS A 510 -0.06 2.76 22.15
N THR A 511 0.28 2.41 20.94
CA THR A 511 -0.54 2.68 19.75
C THR A 511 -1.58 1.57 19.48
N GLY A 512 -1.54 0.47 20.23
CA GLY A 512 -2.44 -0.67 20.04
C GLY A 512 -2.08 -1.59 18.87
N ASP A 513 -0.87 -1.45 18.33
CA ASP A 513 -0.38 -2.27 17.21
C ASP A 513 0.18 -3.61 17.70
N GLY A 514 -0.72 -4.52 18.03
CA GLY A 514 -0.36 -5.85 18.54
C GLY A 514 0.40 -6.73 17.52
N THR A 515 0.26 -6.47 16.22
CA THR A 515 0.93 -7.27 15.18
C THR A 515 2.42 -6.97 15.14
N ASN A 516 2.81 -5.70 15.00
CA ASN A 516 4.22 -5.31 14.98
C ASN A 516 4.87 -5.45 16.36
N PHE A 517 4.10 -5.30 17.45
CA PHE A 517 4.53 -5.66 18.79
C PHE A 517 4.99 -7.12 18.87
N GLY A 518 4.18 -8.06 18.33
CA GLY A 518 4.53 -9.48 18.30
C GLY A 518 5.80 -9.76 17.51
N GLN A 519 5.96 -9.14 16.35
CA GLN A 519 7.16 -9.30 15.53
C GLN A 519 8.42 -8.72 16.21
N ALA A 520 8.28 -7.61 16.92
CA ALA A 520 9.38 -7.06 17.72
C ALA A 520 9.77 -7.99 18.88
N LEU A 521 8.81 -8.67 19.52
CA LEU A 521 9.08 -9.69 20.52
C LEU A 521 9.85 -10.87 19.93
N GLU A 522 9.39 -11.43 18.82
CA GLU A 522 10.07 -12.54 18.14
C GLU A 522 11.48 -12.12 17.70
N TRP A 523 11.64 -10.91 17.17
CA TRP A 523 12.95 -10.37 16.83
C TRP A 523 13.87 -10.24 18.05
N GLY A 524 13.33 -9.76 19.18
CA GLY A 524 14.07 -9.63 20.44
C GLY A 524 14.54 -10.99 20.97
N VAL A 525 13.71 -12.02 20.89
CA VAL A 525 14.11 -13.40 21.26
C VAL A 525 15.24 -13.87 20.37
N LYS A 526 15.09 -13.75 19.06
CA LYS A 526 16.12 -14.18 18.10
C LYS A 526 17.46 -13.45 18.29
N ASN A 527 17.42 -12.14 18.49
CA ASN A 527 18.64 -11.34 18.55
C ASN A 527 19.32 -11.29 19.91
N PHE A 528 18.60 -11.57 20.99
CA PHE A 528 19.16 -11.58 22.34
C PHE A 528 19.21 -12.99 22.95
N VAL A 529 18.05 -13.67 23.00
CA VAL A 529 17.96 -14.95 23.74
C VAL A 529 18.75 -16.05 23.05
N GLU A 530 18.61 -16.19 21.74
CA GLU A 530 19.37 -17.19 20.96
C GLU A 530 20.88 -16.91 20.95
N ASN A 531 21.27 -15.66 21.16
CA ASN A 531 22.66 -15.24 21.26
C ASN A 531 23.22 -15.20 22.70
N GLY A 532 22.54 -15.84 23.65
CA GLY A 532 23.00 -15.94 25.04
C GLY A 532 22.82 -14.68 25.88
N GLN A 533 22.03 -13.72 25.43
CA GLN A 533 21.76 -12.43 26.09
C GLN A 533 20.33 -12.36 26.67
N ALA A 534 19.85 -13.48 27.21
CA ALA A 534 18.50 -13.60 27.75
C ALA A 534 18.19 -12.58 28.86
N ASP A 535 19.18 -12.26 29.68
CA ASP A 535 19.02 -11.26 30.76
C ASP A 535 18.77 -9.86 30.20
N VAL A 536 19.43 -9.48 29.11
CA VAL A 536 19.25 -8.21 28.42
C VAL A 536 17.81 -8.09 27.90
N PHE A 537 17.34 -9.16 27.27
CA PHE A 537 15.96 -9.25 26.80
C PHE A 537 14.97 -9.14 27.95
N SER A 538 15.14 -9.95 29.01
CA SER A 538 14.23 -10.00 30.14
C SER A 538 14.13 -8.66 30.88
N ASN A 539 15.24 -7.94 31.05
CA ASN A 539 15.29 -6.62 31.67
C ASN A 539 14.60 -5.56 30.81
N ALA A 540 14.83 -5.54 29.50
CA ALA A 540 14.12 -4.63 28.59
C ALA A 540 12.63 -4.92 28.58
N PHE A 541 12.24 -6.18 28.52
CA PHE A 541 10.85 -6.60 28.46
C PHE A 541 10.11 -6.34 29.78
N ALA A 542 10.74 -6.50 30.96
CA ALA A 542 10.12 -6.24 32.24
C ALA A 542 9.56 -4.82 32.37
N LYS A 543 10.25 -3.82 31.81
CA LYS A 543 9.79 -2.43 31.77
C LYS A 543 8.56 -2.26 30.89
N VAL A 544 8.50 -2.96 29.77
CA VAL A 544 7.35 -2.94 28.84
C VAL A 544 6.16 -3.67 29.45
N ALA A 545 6.40 -4.80 30.10
CA ALA A 545 5.35 -5.59 30.75
C ALA A 545 4.58 -4.81 31.83
N GLN A 546 5.24 -3.90 32.53
CA GLN A 546 4.60 -3.01 33.51
C GLN A 546 3.64 -1.99 32.87
N GLN A 547 3.76 -1.76 31.57
CA GLN A 547 2.90 -0.85 30.81
C GLN A 547 1.68 -1.56 30.23
N THR A 548 1.75 -2.90 30.11
CA THR A 548 0.64 -3.72 29.62
C THR A 548 -0.48 -3.74 30.67
N GLY A 549 -1.61 -3.22 30.39
CA GLY A 549 -2.74 -3.04 31.33
C GLY A 549 -3.03 -1.57 31.63
N LYS A 550 -2.14 -0.64 31.25
CA LYS A 550 -2.45 0.78 31.26
C LYS A 550 -3.00 1.17 29.88
N THR A 551 -4.13 1.84 29.84
CA THR A 551 -4.68 2.40 28.59
C THR A 551 -3.62 3.30 27.94
N GLY A 552 -3.34 3.05 26.67
CA GLY A 552 -2.42 3.89 25.91
C GLY A 552 -2.92 5.34 25.83
N THR A 553 -2.01 6.27 25.67
CA THR A 553 -2.30 7.71 25.50
C THR A 553 -3.22 8.02 24.32
N SER A 554 -3.40 7.10 23.38
CA SER A 554 -4.29 7.20 22.23
C SER A 554 -5.75 6.76 22.51
N GLY A 555 -6.06 6.32 23.71
CA GLY A 555 -7.39 5.80 24.06
C GLY A 555 -7.75 4.43 23.42
N LYS A 556 -6.86 3.84 22.62
CA LYS A 556 -7.01 2.49 22.08
C LYS A 556 -6.22 1.51 22.94
N ALA A 557 -6.92 0.70 23.72
CA ALA A 557 -6.29 -0.46 24.35
C ALA A 557 -5.84 -1.44 23.23
N PRO A 558 -4.67 -2.09 23.39
CA PRO A 558 -4.26 -3.15 22.48
C PRO A 558 -5.32 -4.26 22.44
N ASP A 559 -5.58 -4.82 21.27
CA ASP A 559 -6.47 -5.97 21.13
C ASP A 559 -5.94 -7.17 21.94
N PRO A 560 -6.65 -7.62 22.99
CA PRO A 560 -6.19 -8.70 23.86
C PRO A 560 -5.90 -9.99 23.09
N LYS A 561 -6.64 -10.28 22.01
CA LYS A 561 -6.45 -11.47 21.20
C LYS A 561 -5.12 -11.39 20.46
N LYS A 562 -4.80 -10.26 19.83
CA LYS A 562 -3.53 -10.05 19.12
C LYS A 562 -2.34 -10.08 20.08
N LEU A 563 -2.48 -9.49 21.27
CA LEU A 563 -1.45 -9.57 22.30
C LEU A 563 -1.22 -11.02 22.75
N LYS A 564 -2.30 -11.77 22.99
CA LYS A 564 -2.19 -13.18 23.35
C LYS A 564 -1.47 -14.01 22.28
N GLU A 565 -1.78 -13.78 21.00
CA GLU A 565 -1.08 -14.41 19.88
C GLU A 565 0.40 -14.00 19.84
N ALA A 566 0.71 -12.73 20.02
CA ALA A 566 2.08 -12.20 20.03
C ALA A 566 2.92 -12.84 21.17
N TYR A 567 2.37 -12.86 22.37
CA TYR A 567 3.04 -13.51 23.50
C TYR A 567 3.20 -15.02 23.31
N GLY A 568 2.18 -15.69 22.77
CA GLY A 568 2.24 -17.13 22.49
C GLY A 568 3.40 -17.48 21.55
N LYS A 569 3.58 -16.75 20.46
CA LYS A 569 4.69 -16.94 19.53
C LYS A 569 6.05 -16.62 20.16
N ALA A 570 6.15 -15.53 20.93
CA ALA A 570 7.40 -15.17 21.60
C ALA A 570 7.77 -16.20 22.70
N ILE A 571 6.78 -16.69 23.46
CA ILE A 571 6.98 -17.77 24.43
C ILE A 571 7.54 -19.02 23.74
N TYR A 572 6.92 -19.41 22.63
CA TYR A 572 7.38 -20.54 21.83
C TYR A 572 8.83 -20.36 21.34
N ALA A 573 9.18 -19.15 20.86
CA ALA A 573 10.56 -18.86 20.44
C ALA A 573 11.56 -18.96 21.63
N THR A 574 11.17 -18.53 22.84
CA THR A 574 12.05 -18.68 24.01
C THR A 574 12.27 -20.13 24.42
N GLU A 575 11.31 -21.01 24.17
CA GLU A 575 11.46 -22.44 24.39
C GLU A 575 12.43 -23.08 23.41
N THR A 576 12.33 -22.70 22.14
CA THR A 576 13.31 -23.13 21.12
C THR A 576 14.73 -22.71 21.50
N ALA A 577 14.87 -21.50 22.05
CA ALA A 577 16.13 -20.98 22.56
C ALA A 577 16.52 -21.54 23.96
N ARG A 578 15.66 -22.35 24.58
CA ARG A 578 15.86 -22.94 25.93
C ARG A 578 16.14 -21.92 27.02
N SER A 579 15.54 -20.76 26.97
CA SER A 579 15.74 -19.70 27.96
C SER A 579 14.60 -19.65 28.98
N ILE A 580 14.82 -20.24 30.16
CA ILE A 580 13.87 -20.21 31.28
C ILE A 580 13.52 -18.79 31.74
N PRO A 581 14.50 -17.86 31.94
CA PRO A 581 14.18 -16.50 32.37
C PRO A 581 13.27 -15.74 31.39
N ALA A 582 13.59 -15.80 30.11
CA ALA A 582 12.78 -15.14 29.07
C ALA A 582 11.38 -15.76 28.96
N PHE A 583 11.28 -17.08 29.02
CA PHE A 583 10.01 -17.80 29.07
C PHE A 583 9.15 -17.37 30.26
N GLN A 584 9.71 -17.33 31.47
CA GLN A 584 8.99 -16.92 32.68
C GLN A 584 8.48 -15.47 32.59
N ALA A 585 9.34 -14.54 32.13
CA ALA A 585 8.96 -13.14 31.98
C ALA A 585 7.80 -12.96 31.00
N LEU A 586 7.85 -13.62 29.85
CA LEU A 586 6.78 -13.56 28.84
C LEU A 586 5.49 -14.24 29.33
N SER A 587 5.58 -15.38 30.00
CA SER A 587 4.43 -16.12 30.53
C SER A 587 3.73 -15.34 31.63
N GLN A 588 4.45 -14.68 32.54
CA GLN A 588 3.87 -13.81 33.57
C GLN A 588 3.14 -12.61 32.94
N ALA A 589 3.73 -11.97 31.93
CA ALA A 589 3.09 -10.88 31.21
C ALA A 589 1.83 -11.35 30.47
N ALA A 590 1.87 -12.49 29.80
CA ALA A 590 0.72 -13.07 29.11
C ALA A 590 -0.44 -13.38 30.05
N ALA A 591 -0.17 -13.84 31.26
CA ALA A 591 -1.19 -14.11 32.26
C ALA A 591 -1.99 -12.86 32.68
N SER A 592 -1.38 -11.68 32.63
CA SER A 592 -2.04 -10.42 32.96
C SER A 592 -3.12 -10.00 31.94
N PHE A 593 -3.09 -10.54 30.70
CA PHE A 593 -4.08 -10.23 29.64
C PHE A 593 -5.29 -11.15 29.61
N SER A 594 -5.24 -12.24 30.35
CA SER A 594 -6.31 -13.23 30.26
C SER A 594 -7.60 -12.77 30.95
N GLY A 595 -7.80 -11.46 31.24
CA GLY A 595 -9.08 -10.87 31.65
C GLY A 595 -9.84 -11.67 32.77
N ALA A 596 -9.26 -12.79 33.15
CA ALA A 596 -9.70 -13.52 34.29
C ALA A 596 -9.53 -12.57 35.47
N ASN A 597 -10.63 -12.04 35.98
CA ASN A 597 -10.67 -11.65 37.34
C ASN A 597 -9.88 -12.70 38.12
N THR A 598 -8.63 -12.39 38.42
CA THR A 598 -7.77 -13.19 39.27
C THR A 598 -8.24 -13.06 40.71
N THR A 599 -9.54 -12.90 40.93
CA THR A 599 -10.19 -13.25 42.14
C THR A 599 -10.32 -14.79 42.14
N ASN A 600 -9.27 -15.43 42.62
CA ASN A 600 -9.29 -16.76 43.18
C ASN A 600 -9.44 -18.02 42.32
N ASN A 601 -8.99 -18.01 41.04
CA ASN A 601 -8.69 -19.27 40.37
C ASN A 601 -7.29 -19.25 39.75
N THR A 602 -6.28 -18.83 40.50
CA THR A 602 -5.01 -19.54 40.42
C THR A 602 -5.33 -20.95 40.85
N VAL A 603 -5.55 -21.86 39.95
CA VAL A 603 -5.01 -23.18 40.13
C VAL A 603 -3.51 -22.94 40.26
N LYS A 604 -3.06 -22.56 41.45
CA LYS A 604 -1.75 -22.99 41.89
C LYS A 604 -1.88 -24.50 41.77
N ALA A 605 -1.31 -25.06 40.68
CA ALA A 605 -0.88 -26.44 40.73
C ALA A 605 0.05 -26.44 41.94
N SER A 606 -0.52 -26.70 43.12
CA SER A 606 0.26 -26.80 44.33
C SER A 606 1.07 -28.04 44.11
N ILE A 607 2.31 -27.84 43.69
CA ILE A 607 3.28 -28.93 43.65
C ILE A 607 3.20 -29.50 45.06
N PRO A 608 2.79 -30.77 45.21
CA PRO A 608 2.65 -31.34 46.56
C PRO A 608 3.96 -31.16 47.32
N GLN A 609 3.85 -30.92 48.62
CA GLN A 609 5.03 -30.67 49.44
C GLN A 609 6.03 -31.82 49.28
N GLY A 610 7.26 -31.50 48.94
CA GLY A 610 8.31 -32.49 48.68
C GLY A 610 8.52 -32.86 47.20
N TRP A 611 7.65 -32.39 46.28
CA TRP A 611 7.83 -32.57 44.84
C TRP A 611 8.70 -31.44 44.25
N LYS A 612 9.54 -31.77 43.32
CA LYS A 612 10.32 -30.79 42.54
C LYS A 612 9.93 -30.88 41.10
N LEU A 613 9.74 -29.73 40.47
CA LEU A 613 9.65 -29.68 39.01
C LEU A 613 10.96 -30.20 38.41
N VAL A 614 10.85 -31.19 37.54
CA VAL A 614 11.96 -31.64 36.75
C VAL A 614 12.23 -30.59 35.66
N PRO A 615 13.46 -30.11 35.50
CA PRO A 615 13.78 -29.22 34.42
C PRO A 615 13.33 -29.82 33.09
N ALA A 616 12.75 -29.04 32.20
CA ALA A 616 12.23 -29.45 30.89
C ALA A 616 13.38 -29.68 29.87
N ASP A 617 14.42 -30.41 30.27
CA ASP A 617 15.54 -30.83 29.42
C ASP A 617 15.36 -32.24 28.84
N GLY A 618 14.22 -32.87 29.15
CA GLY A 618 13.80 -34.14 28.59
C GLY A 618 13.15 -34.00 27.20
N MET A 619 13.10 -35.09 26.46
CA MET A 619 12.30 -35.15 25.22
C MET A 619 10.91 -35.69 25.49
N VAL A 620 9.90 -35.05 24.93
CA VAL A 620 8.53 -35.55 24.85
C VAL A 620 8.26 -35.98 23.42
N ARG A 621 7.72 -37.16 23.24
CA ARG A 621 7.32 -37.68 21.94
C ARG A 621 5.87 -38.12 22.00
N CYS A 622 5.10 -37.78 20.97
CA CYS A 622 3.76 -38.31 20.73
C CYS A 622 3.81 -39.32 19.60
N SER A 623 2.90 -40.31 19.63
CA SER A 623 2.73 -41.29 18.56
C SER A 623 2.46 -40.62 17.22
N THR A 624 1.60 -39.61 17.22
CA THR A 624 1.31 -38.74 16.07
C THR A 624 1.11 -37.31 16.54
N THR A 625 1.11 -36.36 15.60
CA THR A 625 0.74 -34.98 15.87
C THR A 625 -0.45 -34.62 15.01
N SER A 626 -1.50 -34.12 15.63
CA SER A 626 -2.68 -33.62 14.89
C SER A 626 -2.30 -32.54 13.88
N GLN A 627 -2.97 -32.53 12.74
CA GLN A 627 -2.81 -31.44 11.74
C GLN A 627 -3.11 -30.04 12.29
N TRP A 628 -3.77 -29.94 13.43
CA TRP A 628 -4.14 -28.72 14.12
C TRP A 628 -3.08 -28.25 15.11
N ASP A 629 -2.11 -29.10 15.45
CA ASP A 629 -1.06 -28.84 16.43
C ASP A 629 0.29 -28.67 15.72
N SER A 630 1.13 -27.82 16.30
CA SER A 630 2.54 -27.77 15.91
C SER A 630 3.25 -29.07 16.33
N PRO A 631 4.22 -29.60 15.56
CA PRO A 631 5.05 -30.74 15.97
C PRO A 631 5.73 -30.61 17.33
N TRP A 632 5.74 -29.40 17.89
CA TRP A 632 6.39 -29.05 19.15
C TRP A 632 5.41 -28.86 20.31
N ASP A 633 4.10 -28.94 20.07
CA ASP A 633 3.09 -28.69 21.12
C ASP A 633 3.10 -29.70 22.25
N HIS A 634 3.65 -30.91 21.99
CA HIS A 634 3.90 -31.91 23.00
C HIS A 634 4.79 -31.43 24.17
N ILE A 635 5.66 -30.43 23.95
CA ILE A 635 6.43 -29.78 25.00
C ILE A 635 5.51 -29.07 26.02
N ASN A 636 4.31 -28.68 25.62
CA ASN A 636 3.32 -28.06 26.50
C ASN A 636 2.95 -28.95 27.69
N LEU A 637 3.06 -30.26 27.56
CA LEU A 637 2.78 -31.21 28.66
C LEU A 637 3.76 -31.09 29.82
N LEU A 638 4.95 -30.55 29.58
CA LEU A 638 5.99 -30.33 30.60
C LEU A 638 5.94 -28.93 31.21
N ARG A 639 4.98 -28.10 30.84
CA ARG A 639 4.90 -26.69 31.25
C ARG A 639 4.02 -26.54 32.47
N PRO A 640 4.39 -25.66 33.41
CA PRO A 640 3.57 -25.38 34.62
C PRO A 640 2.22 -24.71 34.27
N CYS A 641 2.10 -24.10 33.11
CA CYS A 641 0.90 -23.36 32.68
C CYS A 641 -0.15 -24.23 31.96
N GLY A 642 0.17 -25.51 31.74
CA GLY A 642 -0.73 -26.43 31.04
C GLY A 642 -0.89 -26.09 29.55
N GLY A 643 -0.92 -27.07 28.71
CA GLY A 643 -1.24 -27.00 27.29
C GLY A 643 -2.03 -28.25 26.92
N ALA A 644 -2.81 -28.18 25.85
CA ALA A 644 -3.44 -29.35 25.27
C ALA A 644 -2.57 -29.84 24.11
N GLN A 645 -2.36 -31.15 24.05
CA GLN A 645 -1.74 -31.83 22.95
C GLN A 645 -2.79 -32.76 22.33
N HIS A 646 -2.89 -32.74 21.01
CA HIS A 646 -3.73 -33.66 20.28
C HIS A 646 -2.87 -34.63 19.47
N THR A 647 -3.23 -35.90 19.51
CA THR A 647 -2.77 -36.87 18.53
C THR A 647 -3.78 -36.98 17.40
N ASP A 648 -3.35 -37.43 16.22
CA ASP A 648 -4.30 -37.79 15.19
C ASP A 648 -5.19 -38.94 15.63
N LYS A 649 -6.32 -39.15 14.95
CA LYS A 649 -7.21 -40.32 15.21
C LYS A 649 -6.46 -41.59 14.92
N GLU A 650 -5.97 -42.22 15.97
CA GLU A 650 -5.26 -43.47 15.92
C GLU A 650 -5.80 -44.45 16.95
N SER A 651 -5.55 -45.73 16.72
CA SER A 651 -6.13 -46.82 17.56
C SER A 651 -5.47 -46.91 18.94
N ASN A 652 -4.29 -46.35 19.11
CA ASN A 652 -3.52 -46.44 20.36
C ASN A 652 -2.64 -45.20 20.56
N PRO A 653 -3.22 -44.03 20.87
CA PRO A 653 -2.46 -42.81 21.09
C PRO A 653 -1.58 -42.93 22.33
N ASN A 654 -0.33 -42.50 22.22
CA ASN A 654 0.58 -42.47 23.35
C ASN A 654 1.48 -41.25 23.34
N VAL A 655 1.93 -40.86 24.54
CA VAL A 655 2.91 -39.80 24.75
C VAL A 655 4.05 -40.39 25.57
N ILE A 656 5.25 -40.30 25.07
CA ILE A 656 6.47 -40.77 25.74
C ILE A 656 7.24 -39.55 26.27
N VAL A 657 7.48 -39.54 27.57
CA VAL A 657 8.30 -38.50 28.23
C VAL A 657 9.63 -39.14 28.60
N GLU A 658 10.70 -38.75 27.94
CA GLU A 658 12.05 -39.16 28.27
C GLU A 658 12.70 -38.16 29.24
N LEU A 659 13.01 -38.59 30.43
CA LEU A 659 13.72 -37.77 31.42
C LEU A 659 15.20 -38.12 31.41
N LYS A 660 16.07 -37.12 31.36
CA LYS A 660 17.49 -37.29 31.54
C LYS A 660 17.82 -37.56 33.01
N ASN A 661 18.73 -38.53 33.25
CA ASN A 661 19.35 -38.78 34.57
C ASN A 661 18.48 -39.41 35.67
N GLY A 662 17.78 -40.50 35.38
CA GLY A 662 17.28 -41.43 36.41
C GLY A 662 16.37 -40.80 37.48
N VAL A 663 15.50 -39.92 37.11
CA VAL A 663 14.55 -39.26 37.98
C VAL A 663 13.37 -40.22 38.27
N ASN A 664 13.07 -40.49 39.52
CA ASN A 664 11.86 -41.20 39.90
C ASN A 664 10.65 -40.25 39.81
N LEU A 665 9.73 -40.53 38.89
CA LEU A 665 8.50 -39.80 38.75
C LEU A 665 7.49 -40.26 39.83
N ALA A 666 7.06 -39.35 40.67
CA ALA A 666 6.01 -39.62 41.62
C ALA A 666 4.58 -39.33 41.07
N GLY A 667 4.48 -38.70 39.89
CA GLY A 667 3.26 -38.43 39.14
C GLY A 667 3.54 -37.61 37.90
N LEU A 668 2.66 -37.69 36.92
CA LEU A 668 2.62 -36.90 35.70
C LEU A 668 1.48 -35.88 35.77
#